data_50477165dac18e9a53080053dadab23f
#
_entry.id   50477165dac18e9a53080053dadab23f
#
_cell.length_a   1.000
_cell.length_b   1.000
_cell.length_c   1.000
_cell.angle_alpha   90.00
_cell.angle_beta   90.00
_cell.angle_gamma   90.00
#
_symmetry.space_group_name_H-M   'P 1'
#
loop_
_entity.id
_entity.type
_entity.pdbx_description
1 polymer ?
#
loop_
_entity_poly.entity_id
_entity_poly.type
_entity_poly.pdbx_seq_one_letter_code
_entity_poly.pdbx_strand_id
1 'polypeptide(L)'
;MVKTRSTLNSTALRRNKLSTAVAMGVLMVSGDSIAESRVIEEVVITATRRAQSVQDVPINISVVTGDTIRETGVSDLNDLIRLVPGLVTTDLGADAGVNNSLIMRGLNANNPGTNNVLPNVVEPSVSTYLNNSPVFLNLKLADISRVEVLRGPQGTLYGSGSVGGTVRFIFNEPDTQAASASVSAGVSSSSHGDDLNYEFDFVGNLPLSDTAAVRISAGYEEEAGVTDAINISVLDSSGNVVPAGGDAIGGGHTTTTKDDTDGSEVKYVRASVLWDATDNTELLLSVFHQENESDSDTYMRLTDGQTSGEEWENGRRFLTPSEFEADVVSLEVESDFGFATFSSSTTFTETSVTARNDISNLYESIDEATGGIAYFGSPRLAFLTEAEGVFEAVTQEFRLVSNGDNDWDWVAGVYYNDTESDLIVHDVDHSYEAWLASVPDVYYGLGTFLDVLNTFSDRTPPFTGAYYQDRTLDFEDKAVFGELTYHFTEDFQATVGFRKFWQEFDASQVVALPYCGFYCAPDGNLNGSTSEANSAKFDDQLFKFNASYYVNQDSMLYLTWSEGFRHGGANSFPTAGFAGVDPSFIVFDPDEATNVEVGIKGTFGGTTNYTLAVYQIDWENIQLDVFAGALGIPGVVNGDEAKSRGVELELNSQLTDNLRIDFGIGYTDAEITKDAWLLNFTDFAIARDGDPLPGVPDVQASINVDYDKPLENGSSLHFNVNGSYRSSAETNFNADFGNHVEVDGFDKWNASVTWQKDSFSIRAFVNNITDEAGLSGVQNGRAAYSHIGFIGRPRTVGIRLNYEFNE
;
A
#
# COMPACT_ATOMS: atom_id res chain seq x y z
N MET A 1 -9.91 -50.19 16.95
CA MET A 1 -9.71 -50.63 15.56
C MET A 1 -9.19 -49.46 14.80
N VAL A 2 -7.91 -49.52 14.49
CA VAL A 2 -7.14 -48.47 13.83
C VAL A 2 -7.48 -48.49 12.33
N LYS A 3 -7.90 -47.38 11.74
CA LYS A 3 -7.92 -47.17 10.29
C LYS A 3 -6.91 -46.08 9.95
N THR A 4 -5.79 -46.53 9.46
CA THR A 4 -4.79 -45.75 8.73
C THR A 4 -5.43 -45.13 7.48
N ARG A 5 -5.39 -43.82 7.32
CA ARG A 5 -5.60 -43.11 6.06
C ARG A 5 -4.25 -42.81 5.42
N SER A 6 -4.09 -43.31 4.21
CA SER A 6 -2.97 -42.97 3.35
C SER A 6 -3.17 -41.60 2.72
N THR A 7 -2.29 -40.70 3.00
CA THR A 7 -2.12 -39.43 2.28
C THR A 7 -1.42 -39.70 0.96
N LEU A 8 -2.09 -39.50 -0.14
CA LEU A 8 -1.50 -39.47 -1.47
C LEU A 8 -1.05 -38.06 -1.80
N ASN A 9 0.23 -37.89 -2.00
CA ASN A 9 0.92 -36.66 -2.38
C ASN A 9 0.34 -36.04 -3.66
N SER A 10 -0.31 -34.90 -3.56
CA SER A 10 -0.69 -34.03 -4.70
C SER A 10 0.43 -33.06 -5.14
N THR A 11 1.57 -33.05 -4.45
CA THR A 11 2.70 -32.13 -4.67
C THR A 11 3.58 -32.46 -5.88
N ALA A 12 3.37 -33.58 -6.55
CA ALA A 12 4.27 -34.03 -7.63
C ALA A 12 3.90 -33.57 -9.05
N LEU A 13 2.70 -32.99 -9.26
CA LEU A 13 2.21 -32.64 -10.61
C LEU A 13 2.34 -31.15 -10.95
N ARG A 14 2.49 -30.25 -9.97
CA ARG A 14 2.68 -28.80 -10.22
C ARG A 14 4.14 -28.38 -10.48
N ARG A 15 5.13 -29.17 -10.08
CA ARG A 15 6.57 -28.87 -10.26
C ARG A 15 7.08 -28.85 -11.71
N ASN A 16 6.31 -29.35 -12.67
CA ASN A 16 6.79 -29.50 -14.07
C ASN A 16 6.39 -28.35 -15.02
N LYS A 17 5.57 -27.37 -14.59
CA LYS A 17 5.16 -26.28 -15.49
C LYS A 17 6.16 -25.12 -15.53
N LEU A 18 6.79 -24.80 -14.41
CA LEU A 18 7.80 -23.71 -14.37
C LEU A 18 9.09 -24.07 -15.12
N SER A 19 9.51 -25.35 -15.05
CA SER A 19 10.72 -25.82 -15.75
C SER A 19 10.58 -25.86 -17.27
N THR A 20 9.36 -25.87 -17.81
CA THR A 20 9.11 -25.90 -19.26
C THR A 20 9.08 -24.51 -19.88
N ALA A 21 8.62 -23.49 -19.15
CA ALA A 21 8.61 -22.10 -19.63
C ALA A 21 10.03 -21.49 -19.63
N VAL A 22 10.83 -21.74 -18.60
CA VAL A 22 12.24 -21.28 -18.53
C VAL A 22 13.11 -21.99 -19.57
N ALA A 23 12.82 -23.27 -19.92
CA ALA A 23 13.57 -24.02 -20.93
C ALA A 23 13.26 -23.61 -22.39
N MET A 24 12.09 -22.98 -22.66
CA MET A 24 11.78 -22.49 -24.02
C MET A 24 12.42 -21.11 -24.33
N GLY A 25 12.73 -20.30 -23.32
CA GLY A 25 13.40 -19.00 -23.51
C GLY A 25 14.90 -19.10 -23.88
N VAL A 26 15.57 -20.21 -23.52
CA VAL A 26 17.04 -20.34 -23.67
C VAL A 26 17.46 -20.98 -25.02
N LEU A 27 16.54 -21.49 -25.82
CA LEU A 27 16.87 -22.30 -27.02
C LEU A 27 16.87 -21.56 -28.36
N MET A 28 16.77 -20.19 -28.42
CA MET A 28 16.74 -19.46 -29.68
C MET A 28 17.92 -18.51 -29.93
N VAL A 29 19.06 -18.68 -29.30
CA VAL A 29 20.24 -17.86 -29.61
C VAL A 29 21.40 -18.72 -30.07
N SER A 30 21.44 -18.97 -31.38
CA SER A 30 22.66 -19.32 -32.10
C SER A 30 22.67 -18.64 -33.47
N GLY A 31 23.24 -17.44 -33.48
CA GLY A 31 23.54 -16.69 -34.70
C GLY A 31 24.67 -15.73 -34.43
N ASP A 32 25.89 -16.09 -34.89
CA ASP A 32 27.07 -15.23 -34.85
C ASP A 32 26.83 -13.94 -35.65
N SER A 33 26.75 -12.81 -34.97
CA SER A 33 27.04 -11.48 -35.56
C SER A 33 27.92 -10.72 -34.57
N ILE A 34 29.02 -10.19 -35.09
CA ILE A 34 30.00 -9.35 -34.41
C ILE A 34 29.23 -8.09 -33.97
N ALA A 35 28.95 -7.98 -32.66
CA ALA A 35 28.24 -6.85 -32.10
C ALA A 35 29.18 -5.62 -32.01
N GLU A 36 28.76 -4.48 -32.57
CA GLU A 36 29.16 -3.18 -32.07
C GLU A 36 28.78 -3.09 -30.58
N SER A 37 29.64 -2.51 -29.75
CA SER A 37 29.50 -2.35 -28.32
C SER A 37 28.19 -1.60 -28.02
N ARG A 38 27.16 -2.32 -27.57
CA ARG A 38 25.91 -1.75 -27.10
C ARG A 38 26.11 -1.39 -25.64
N VAL A 39 25.84 -0.16 -25.30
CA VAL A 39 25.88 0.35 -23.93
C VAL A 39 24.41 0.43 -23.48
N ILE A 40 24.06 -0.23 -22.37
CA ILE A 40 22.77 0.01 -21.70
C ILE A 40 22.74 1.48 -21.30
N GLU A 41 21.61 2.15 -21.51
CA GLU A 41 21.42 3.52 -21.07
C GLU A 41 21.65 3.62 -19.55
N GLU A 42 22.51 4.55 -19.16
CA GLU A 42 22.84 4.80 -17.77
C GLU A 42 21.65 5.47 -17.08
N VAL A 43 21.06 4.81 -16.09
CA VAL A 43 19.95 5.37 -15.33
C VAL A 43 20.51 6.17 -14.16
N VAL A 44 20.30 7.49 -14.20
CA VAL A 44 20.65 8.41 -13.13
C VAL A 44 19.50 8.52 -12.14
N ILE A 45 19.81 8.38 -10.85
CA ILE A 45 18.87 8.46 -9.74
C ILE A 45 19.25 9.58 -8.77
N THR A 46 18.28 10.00 -7.97
CA THR A 46 18.46 11.00 -6.92
C THR A 46 18.13 10.46 -5.52
N ALA A 47 18.09 9.15 -5.40
CA ALA A 47 17.71 8.43 -4.18
C ALA A 47 18.63 8.73 -2.98
N THR A 48 19.89 8.99 -3.21
CA THR A 48 20.86 9.38 -2.15
C THR A 48 20.94 10.90 -1.95
N ARG A 49 19.94 11.64 -2.44
CA ARG A 49 19.92 13.11 -2.48
C ARG A 49 21.04 13.73 -3.34
N ARG A 50 21.62 12.91 -4.23
CA ARG A 50 22.63 13.27 -5.25
C ARG A 50 22.28 12.61 -6.56
N ALA A 51 22.56 13.26 -7.67
CA ALA A 51 22.44 12.64 -8.99
C ALA A 51 23.62 11.67 -9.18
N GLN A 52 23.32 10.36 -9.23
CA GLN A 52 24.32 9.30 -9.36
C GLN A 52 23.78 8.18 -10.27
N SER A 53 24.68 7.44 -10.94
CA SER A 53 24.29 6.21 -11.62
C SER A 53 23.76 5.19 -10.61
N VAL A 54 22.68 4.47 -10.96
CA VAL A 54 22.14 3.41 -10.12
C VAL A 54 23.19 2.34 -9.80
N GLN A 55 24.18 2.12 -10.69
CA GLN A 55 25.25 1.14 -10.50
C GLN A 55 26.31 1.61 -9.48
N ASP A 56 26.44 2.92 -9.25
CA ASP A 56 27.43 3.49 -8.33
C ASP A 56 26.89 3.69 -6.90
N VAL A 57 25.58 3.57 -6.71
CA VAL A 57 24.97 3.73 -5.38
C VAL A 57 25.05 2.40 -4.60
N PRO A 58 25.75 2.38 -3.44
CA PRO A 58 26.05 1.14 -2.71
C PRO A 58 24.92 0.68 -1.78
N ILE A 59 23.71 0.60 -2.31
CA ILE A 59 22.50 -0.01 -1.70
C ILE A 59 21.70 -0.73 -2.80
N ASN A 60 20.79 -1.60 -2.41
CA ASN A 60 19.90 -2.26 -3.36
C ASN A 60 18.76 -1.32 -3.78
N ILE A 61 18.76 -0.91 -5.05
CA ILE A 61 17.76 -0.01 -5.65
C ILE A 61 17.27 -0.61 -6.95
N SER A 62 15.95 -0.68 -7.12
CA SER A 62 15.31 -0.93 -8.42
C SER A 62 14.81 0.38 -9.01
N VAL A 63 14.88 0.51 -10.33
CA VAL A 63 14.33 1.65 -11.05
C VAL A 63 13.41 1.17 -12.16
N VAL A 64 12.18 1.67 -12.16
CA VAL A 64 11.23 1.48 -13.25
C VAL A 64 11.11 2.81 -13.99
N THR A 65 11.56 2.84 -15.25
CA THR A 65 11.53 4.07 -16.05
C THR A 65 10.14 4.38 -16.57
N GLY A 66 9.86 5.66 -16.90
CA GLY A 66 8.60 6.06 -17.52
C GLY A 66 8.35 5.35 -18.85
N ASP A 67 9.41 4.98 -19.60
CA ASP A 67 9.30 4.17 -20.82
C ASP A 67 8.81 2.77 -20.49
N THR A 68 9.39 2.09 -19.50
CA THR A 68 8.93 0.77 -19.04
C THR A 68 7.48 0.82 -18.58
N ILE A 69 7.05 1.87 -17.85
CA ILE A 69 5.66 2.07 -17.42
C ILE A 69 4.73 2.13 -18.64
N ARG A 70 5.08 2.92 -19.65
CA ARG A 70 4.29 3.04 -20.89
C ARG A 70 4.26 1.74 -21.72
N GLU A 71 5.40 1.06 -21.85
CA GLU A 71 5.54 -0.18 -22.62
C GLU A 71 4.81 -1.35 -22.00
N THR A 72 4.86 -1.50 -20.68
CA THR A 72 4.17 -2.55 -19.93
C THR A 72 2.70 -2.23 -19.70
N GLY A 73 2.32 -0.92 -19.71
CA GLY A 73 0.96 -0.44 -19.43
C GLY A 73 0.59 -0.52 -17.96
N VAL A 74 1.58 -0.41 -17.10
CA VAL A 74 1.40 -0.18 -15.67
C VAL A 74 0.71 1.17 -15.49
N SER A 75 -0.40 1.19 -14.77
CA SER A 75 -1.24 2.38 -14.59
C SER A 75 -1.26 2.89 -13.14
N ASP A 76 -1.00 2.01 -12.19
CA ASP A 76 -1.08 2.27 -10.76
C ASP A 76 0.02 1.54 -9.97
N LEU A 77 -0.02 1.68 -8.66
CA LEU A 77 0.93 1.08 -7.73
C LEU A 77 0.82 -0.45 -7.68
N ASN A 78 -0.38 -1.02 -7.77
CA ASN A 78 -0.59 -2.48 -7.74
C ASN A 78 0.02 -3.16 -8.96
N ASP A 79 -0.04 -2.50 -10.11
CA ASP A 79 0.62 -2.96 -11.32
C ASP A 79 2.15 -2.81 -11.25
N LEU A 80 2.64 -1.70 -10.66
CA LEU A 80 4.09 -1.45 -10.48
C LEU A 80 4.77 -2.53 -9.65
N ILE A 81 4.11 -2.98 -8.57
CA ILE A 81 4.61 -4.02 -7.67
C ILE A 81 4.97 -5.31 -8.42
N ARG A 82 4.23 -5.64 -9.49
CA ARG A 82 4.51 -6.82 -10.32
C ARG A 82 5.84 -6.76 -11.05
N LEU A 83 6.40 -5.56 -11.25
CA LEU A 83 7.71 -5.38 -11.90
C LEU A 83 8.87 -5.38 -10.90
N VAL A 84 8.62 -5.21 -9.59
CA VAL A 84 9.65 -5.01 -8.55
C VAL A 84 9.62 -6.17 -7.55
N PRO A 85 10.48 -7.19 -7.68
CA PRO A 85 10.55 -8.29 -6.72
C PRO A 85 10.91 -7.80 -5.31
N GLY A 86 10.29 -8.40 -4.28
CA GLY A 86 10.49 -8.01 -2.88
C GLY A 86 9.58 -6.88 -2.41
N LEU A 87 8.78 -6.29 -3.31
CA LEU A 87 7.70 -5.37 -3.00
C LEU A 87 6.36 -6.11 -3.09
N VAL A 88 5.51 -5.99 -2.07
CA VAL A 88 4.19 -6.63 -1.98
C VAL A 88 3.18 -5.60 -1.53
N THR A 89 1.92 -5.81 -1.87
CA THR A 89 0.77 -5.19 -1.22
C THR A 89 -0.34 -6.21 -1.02
N THR A 90 -1.25 -5.94 -0.11
CA THR A 90 -2.57 -6.56 -0.13
C THR A 90 -3.43 -5.75 -1.08
N ASP A 91 -3.88 -6.38 -2.16
CA ASP A 91 -4.76 -5.74 -3.13
C ASP A 91 -6.16 -5.65 -2.53
N LEU A 92 -6.56 -4.46 -2.11
CA LEU A 92 -7.87 -4.18 -1.49
C LEU A 92 -8.92 -3.70 -2.52
N GLY A 93 -8.57 -3.73 -3.80
CA GLY A 93 -9.41 -3.26 -4.89
C GLY A 93 -8.94 -1.92 -5.47
N ALA A 94 -9.67 -1.41 -6.47
CA ALA A 94 -9.32 -0.21 -7.22
C ALA A 94 -9.28 1.08 -6.37
N ASP A 95 -9.85 1.04 -5.17
CA ASP A 95 -10.18 2.22 -4.39
C ASP A 95 -9.43 2.43 -3.14
N ALA A 96 -8.62 1.49 -2.77
CA ALA A 96 -7.85 1.60 -1.54
C ALA A 96 -6.81 2.74 -1.64
N GLY A 97 -7.28 3.95 -1.94
CA GLY A 97 -6.45 5.15 -2.07
C GLY A 97 -5.60 5.43 -0.83
N VAL A 98 -6.04 4.95 0.32
CA VAL A 98 -5.39 5.18 1.63
C VAL A 98 -4.85 3.90 2.27
N ASN A 99 -5.34 2.72 1.89
CA ASN A 99 -5.14 1.48 2.66
C ASN A 99 -4.17 0.48 2.05
N ASN A 100 -3.63 0.71 0.87
CA ASN A 100 -2.63 -0.17 0.25
C ASN A 100 -1.28 -0.02 0.93
N SER A 101 -1.08 -0.71 2.04
CA SER A 101 0.22 -0.77 2.71
C SER A 101 1.23 -1.54 1.87
N LEU A 102 2.28 -0.85 1.44
CA LEU A 102 3.42 -1.48 0.81
C LEU A 102 4.21 -2.30 1.83
N ILE A 103 4.56 -3.51 1.45
CA ILE A 103 5.40 -4.41 2.23
C ILE A 103 6.70 -4.63 1.47
N MET A 104 7.83 -4.40 2.11
CA MET A 104 9.15 -4.60 1.52
C MET A 104 10.00 -5.47 2.44
N ARG A 105 10.70 -6.46 1.85
CA ARG A 105 11.52 -7.42 2.60
C ARG A 105 10.77 -8.11 3.74
N GLY A 106 9.46 -8.29 3.59
CA GLY A 106 8.61 -8.96 4.56
C GLY A 106 8.32 -8.18 5.85
N LEU A 107 8.65 -6.90 5.94
CA LEU A 107 8.36 -6.10 7.14
C LEU A 107 6.89 -5.66 7.13
N ASN A 108 6.03 -6.56 7.58
CA ASN A 108 4.61 -6.32 7.79
C ASN A 108 4.14 -6.94 9.12
N ALA A 109 3.53 -6.13 9.94
CA ALA A 109 2.90 -6.57 11.19
C ALA A 109 1.39 -6.29 11.22
N ASN A 110 0.86 -5.73 10.14
CA ASN A 110 -0.52 -5.29 10.01
C ASN A 110 -1.40 -6.39 9.42
N ASN A 111 -2.59 -6.52 9.98
CA ASN A 111 -3.62 -7.38 9.41
C ASN A 111 -4.42 -6.58 8.35
N PRO A 112 -4.56 -7.07 7.12
CA PRO A 112 -5.33 -6.40 6.07
C PRO A 112 -6.76 -6.02 6.50
N GLY A 113 -7.38 -6.85 7.35
CA GLY A 113 -8.74 -6.61 7.83
C GLY A 113 -8.88 -5.42 8.79
N THR A 114 -7.82 -5.01 9.46
CA THR A 114 -7.86 -3.88 10.41
C THR A 114 -7.78 -2.55 9.70
N ASN A 115 -6.94 -2.44 8.67
CA ASN A 115 -6.77 -1.22 7.88
C ASN A 115 -8.04 -0.81 7.12
N ASN A 116 -8.89 -1.78 6.78
CA ASN A 116 -10.17 -1.51 6.10
C ASN A 116 -11.22 -0.86 7.01
N VAL A 117 -11.06 -0.96 8.32
CA VAL A 117 -12.01 -0.42 9.32
C VAL A 117 -11.54 0.94 9.85
N LEU A 118 -10.23 1.12 10.01
CA LEU A 118 -9.63 2.32 10.59
C LEU A 118 -8.41 2.74 9.74
N PRO A 119 -8.59 3.59 8.73
CA PRO A 119 -7.49 4.07 7.91
C PRO A 119 -6.47 4.86 8.74
N ASN A 120 -5.18 4.67 8.44
CA ASN A 120 -4.04 5.41 9.02
C ASN A 120 -3.88 5.36 10.55
N VAL A 121 -4.22 4.23 11.18
CA VAL A 121 -3.93 4.04 12.63
C VAL A 121 -2.45 3.75 12.85
N VAL A 122 -1.80 3.10 11.88
CA VAL A 122 -0.38 2.72 11.91
C VAL A 122 0.34 3.33 10.71
N GLU A 123 1.50 3.92 10.96
CA GLU A 123 2.39 4.38 9.89
C GLU A 123 2.85 3.18 9.02
N PRO A 124 2.80 3.27 7.68
CA PRO A 124 3.31 2.20 6.82
C PRO A 124 4.79 1.90 7.06
N SER A 125 5.21 0.65 6.80
CA SER A 125 6.63 0.25 6.91
C SER A 125 7.49 0.71 5.73
N VAL A 126 6.86 1.17 4.63
CA VAL A 126 7.50 1.70 3.43
C VAL A 126 7.01 3.12 3.18
N SER A 127 7.93 4.07 3.22
CA SER A 127 7.62 5.47 2.93
C SER A 127 7.46 5.71 1.42
N THR A 128 6.55 6.59 1.06
CA THR A 128 6.31 7.01 -0.34
C THR A 128 6.57 8.49 -0.52
N TYR A 129 7.13 8.87 -1.68
CA TYR A 129 7.49 10.25 -2.00
C TYR A 129 7.05 10.63 -3.41
N LEU A 130 6.49 11.83 -3.57
CA LEU A 130 6.37 12.54 -4.85
C LEU A 130 7.53 13.52 -4.97
N ASN A 131 8.48 13.25 -5.90
CA ASN A 131 9.74 13.98 -5.99
C ASN A 131 10.46 13.99 -4.61
N ASN A 132 10.44 15.14 -3.91
CA ASN A 132 11.03 15.31 -2.58
C ASN A 132 10.00 15.38 -1.45
N SER A 133 8.71 15.28 -1.75
CA SER A 133 7.60 15.44 -0.80
C SER A 133 7.13 14.09 -0.28
N PRO A 134 7.15 13.84 1.04
CA PRO A 134 6.55 12.62 1.60
C PRO A 134 5.04 12.65 1.40
N VAL A 135 4.47 11.52 0.95
CA VAL A 135 3.03 11.36 0.73
C VAL A 135 2.63 9.91 0.99
N PHE A 136 1.41 9.69 1.47
CA PHE A 136 0.87 8.35 1.71
C PHE A 136 -0.38 8.15 0.84
N LEU A 137 -0.16 7.96 -0.46
CA LEU A 137 -1.21 7.93 -1.48
C LEU A 137 -1.02 6.77 -2.45
N ASN A 138 -2.14 6.20 -2.90
CA ASN A 138 -2.16 5.38 -4.11
C ASN A 138 -2.35 6.30 -5.33
N LEU A 139 -1.30 6.45 -6.11
CA LEU A 139 -1.24 7.44 -7.19
C LEU A 139 -1.47 6.80 -8.55
N LYS A 140 -2.18 7.52 -9.41
CA LYS A 140 -2.16 7.25 -10.86
C LYS A 140 -0.78 7.57 -11.43
N LEU A 141 -0.14 6.58 -12.06
CA LEU A 141 1.23 6.69 -12.56
C LEU A 141 1.29 7.38 -13.95
N ALA A 142 0.81 8.61 -14.00
CA ALA A 142 0.79 9.41 -15.23
C ALA A 142 1.93 10.44 -15.23
N ASP A 143 2.55 10.64 -16.38
CA ASP A 143 3.65 11.60 -16.59
C ASP A 143 4.85 11.37 -15.63
N ILE A 144 5.11 10.12 -15.28
CA ILE A 144 6.22 9.69 -14.45
C ILE A 144 7.49 9.59 -15.30
N SER A 145 8.59 10.17 -14.82
CA SER A 145 9.93 10.00 -15.38
C SER A 145 10.52 8.64 -14.99
N ARG A 146 10.40 8.31 -13.69
CA ARG A 146 10.83 7.03 -13.14
C ARG A 146 10.26 6.80 -11.75
N VAL A 147 10.23 5.55 -11.30
CA VAL A 147 10.02 5.16 -9.90
C VAL A 147 11.29 4.55 -9.36
N GLU A 148 11.76 5.07 -8.23
CA GLU A 148 12.95 4.59 -7.51
C GLU A 148 12.50 3.80 -6.28
N VAL A 149 12.87 2.52 -6.16
CA VAL A 149 12.53 1.64 -5.04
C VAL A 149 13.79 1.31 -4.26
N LEU A 150 13.96 1.94 -3.09
CA LEU A 150 15.09 1.75 -2.18
C LEU A 150 14.74 0.67 -1.17
N ARG A 151 15.48 -0.42 -1.16
CA ARG A 151 15.21 -1.56 -0.27
C ARG A 151 15.99 -1.49 1.04
N GLY A 152 15.33 -1.86 2.12
CA GLY A 152 15.84 -1.82 3.49
C GLY A 152 15.77 -0.45 4.13
N PRO A 153 16.02 -0.36 5.44
CA PRO A 153 15.86 0.87 6.23
C PRO A 153 16.61 2.07 5.66
N GLN A 154 15.89 3.19 5.52
CA GLN A 154 16.39 4.47 4.98
C GLN A 154 16.22 5.63 5.98
N GLY A 155 16.12 5.33 7.28
CA GLY A 155 15.76 6.31 8.32
C GLY A 155 16.65 7.55 8.37
N THR A 156 17.94 7.46 8.03
CA THR A 156 18.85 8.62 8.07
C THR A 156 18.49 9.72 7.10
N LEU A 157 18.08 9.40 5.86
CA LEU A 157 17.76 10.40 4.83
C LEU A 157 16.25 10.64 4.68
N TYR A 158 15.42 9.63 4.92
CA TYR A 158 13.99 9.68 4.66
C TYR A 158 13.12 9.76 5.94
N GLY A 159 13.69 9.41 7.11
CA GLY A 159 13.00 9.55 8.40
C GLY A 159 12.03 8.41 8.70
N SER A 160 10.92 8.76 9.33
CA SER A 160 9.89 7.83 9.78
C SER A 160 9.20 7.11 8.61
N GLY A 161 8.63 5.92 8.85
CA GLY A 161 7.96 5.10 7.84
C GLY A 161 8.88 4.41 6.84
N SER A 162 10.21 4.54 6.96
CA SER A 162 11.19 3.94 6.05
C SER A 162 11.90 2.72 6.65
N VAL A 163 11.17 1.88 7.38
CA VAL A 163 11.67 0.66 8.05
C VAL A 163 11.97 -0.45 7.04
N GLY A 164 11.05 -0.69 6.10
CA GLY A 164 11.21 -1.65 5.02
C GLY A 164 11.94 -1.07 3.81
N GLY A 165 11.78 0.22 3.57
CA GLY A 165 12.35 0.94 2.44
C GLY A 165 11.58 2.20 2.06
N THR A 166 11.86 2.70 0.86
CA THR A 166 11.25 3.94 0.32
C THR A 166 10.93 3.76 -1.15
N VAL A 167 9.74 4.20 -1.58
CA VAL A 167 9.34 4.29 -2.99
C VAL A 167 9.21 5.76 -3.37
N ARG A 168 9.89 6.18 -4.44
CA ARG A 168 9.87 7.56 -4.92
C ARG A 168 9.33 7.63 -6.33
N PHE A 169 8.29 8.42 -6.53
CA PHE A 169 7.71 8.74 -7.83
C PHE A 169 8.30 10.07 -8.31
N ILE A 170 9.09 10.03 -9.37
CA ILE A 170 9.74 11.20 -9.97
C ILE A 170 8.99 11.57 -11.22
N PHE A 171 8.35 12.73 -11.21
CA PHE A 171 7.62 13.25 -12.35
C PHE A 171 8.53 13.85 -13.42
N ASN A 172 8.04 13.90 -14.67
CA ASN A 172 8.69 14.70 -15.69
C ASN A 172 8.58 16.20 -15.35
N GLU A 173 9.69 16.90 -15.47
CA GLU A 173 9.77 18.35 -15.28
C GLU A 173 9.36 19.11 -16.55
N PRO A 174 8.96 20.40 -16.44
CA PRO A 174 8.75 21.26 -17.60
C PRO A 174 10.06 21.48 -18.38
N ASP A 175 9.99 21.32 -19.70
CA ASP A 175 11.12 21.53 -20.62
C ASP A 175 11.06 22.93 -21.22
N THR A 176 12.14 23.72 -21.05
CA THR A 176 12.27 25.07 -21.60
C THR A 176 12.71 25.11 -23.07
N GLN A 177 13.05 23.95 -23.66
CA GLN A 177 13.63 23.88 -25.02
C GLN A 177 12.60 23.56 -26.09
N ALA A 178 11.59 22.73 -25.80
CA ALA A 178 10.67 22.21 -26.80
C ALA A 178 9.20 22.22 -26.32
N ALA A 179 8.30 22.63 -27.22
CA ALA A 179 6.87 22.41 -26.99
C ALA A 179 6.51 20.97 -27.36
N SER A 180 5.78 20.29 -26.48
CA SER A 180 5.30 18.93 -26.75
C SER A 180 3.90 18.72 -26.18
N ALA A 181 3.16 17.80 -26.77
CA ALA A 181 1.89 17.34 -26.21
C ALA A 181 1.66 15.85 -26.54
N SER A 182 1.03 15.12 -25.66
CA SER A 182 0.52 13.78 -25.94
C SER A 182 -0.92 13.64 -25.50
N VAL A 183 -1.68 12.87 -26.26
CA VAL A 183 -3.05 12.50 -25.95
C VAL A 183 -3.17 11.00 -26.08
N SER A 184 -3.68 10.32 -25.07
CA SER A 184 -4.02 8.91 -25.18
C SER A 184 -5.49 8.67 -24.84
N ALA A 185 -6.08 7.65 -25.47
CA ALA A 185 -7.42 7.19 -25.20
C ALA A 185 -7.50 5.68 -25.35
N GLY A 186 -8.10 5.01 -24.40
CA GLY A 186 -8.24 3.58 -24.33
C GLY A 186 -9.68 3.13 -24.09
N VAL A 187 -9.95 1.90 -24.53
CA VAL A 187 -11.17 1.17 -24.22
C VAL A 187 -10.82 -0.29 -24.00
N SER A 188 -11.36 -0.88 -22.95
CA SER A 188 -11.14 -2.29 -22.64
C SER A 188 -12.41 -2.95 -22.09
N SER A 189 -12.39 -4.28 -22.01
CA SER A 189 -13.43 -5.09 -21.42
C SER A 189 -12.81 -6.12 -20.51
N SER A 190 -13.30 -6.20 -19.29
CA SER A 190 -12.90 -7.18 -18.30
C SER A 190 -13.80 -8.42 -18.39
N SER A 191 -13.22 -9.61 -18.15
CA SER A 191 -14.02 -10.81 -17.92
C SER A 191 -14.89 -10.58 -16.68
N HIS A 192 -16.04 -11.20 -16.63
CA HIS A 192 -17.02 -11.11 -15.54
C HIS A 192 -17.76 -9.76 -15.41
N GLY A 193 -17.39 -8.71 -16.14
CA GLY A 193 -18.12 -7.45 -16.21
C GLY A 193 -18.88 -7.29 -17.52
N ASP A 194 -20.04 -6.65 -17.51
CA ASP A 194 -20.91 -6.44 -18.67
C ASP A 194 -20.57 -5.12 -19.40
N ASP A 195 -19.97 -4.14 -18.72
CA ASP A 195 -19.65 -2.81 -19.24
C ASP A 195 -18.19 -2.69 -19.71
N LEU A 196 -17.85 -1.56 -20.35
CA LEU A 196 -16.52 -1.26 -20.86
C LEU A 196 -15.79 -0.31 -19.91
N ASN A 197 -14.47 -0.51 -19.79
CA ASN A 197 -13.58 0.44 -19.13
C ASN A 197 -13.13 1.50 -20.14
N TYR A 198 -12.92 2.72 -19.67
CA TYR A 198 -12.45 3.87 -20.46
C TYR A 198 -11.26 4.53 -19.77
N GLU A 199 -10.29 4.99 -20.57
CA GLU A 199 -9.16 5.78 -20.11
C GLU A 199 -8.89 6.92 -21.07
N PHE A 200 -8.48 8.06 -20.51
CA PHE A 200 -8.06 9.25 -21.29
C PHE A 200 -6.98 9.99 -20.53
N ASP A 201 -5.85 10.28 -21.21
CA ASP A 201 -4.76 11.07 -20.64
C ASP A 201 -4.32 12.16 -21.62
N PHE A 202 -3.93 13.29 -21.07
CA PHE A 202 -3.31 14.42 -21.74
C PHE A 202 -2.07 14.85 -21.00
N VAL A 203 -0.98 15.07 -21.75
CA VAL A 203 0.24 15.74 -21.23
C VAL A 203 0.62 16.83 -22.21
N GLY A 204 0.91 18.04 -21.71
CA GLY A 204 1.36 19.17 -22.51
C GLY A 204 2.53 19.90 -21.84
N ASN A 205 3.54 20.24 -22.63
CA ASN A 205 4.68 21.06 -22.22
C ASN A 205 4.78 22.30 -23.09
N LEU A 206 4.89 23.47 -22.47
CA LEU A 206 4.97 24.75 -23.16
C LEU A 206 6.10 25.62 -22.62
N PRO A 207 7.20 25.81 -23.37
CA PRO A 207 8.19 26.83 -23.07
C PRO A 207 7.54 28.22 -23.07
N LEU A 208 7.74 28.98 -22.00
CA LEU A 208 7.31 30.39 -21.92
C LEU A 208 8.42 31.34 -22.31
N SER A 209 9.67 30.95 -22.07
CA SER A 209 10.92 31.62 -22.43
C SER A 209 12.05 30.61 -22.39
N ASP A 210 13.27 31.03 -22.69
CA ASP A 210 14.49 30.23 -22.59
C ASP A 210 14.79 29.78 -21.13
N THR A 211 14.09 30.37 -20.13
CA THR A 211 14.32 30.14 -18.70
C THR A 211 13.03 29.76 -17.95
N ALA A 212 11.94 29.57 -18.64
CA ALA A 212 10.68 29.18 -17.96
C ALA A 212 9.80 28.33 -18.86
N ALA A 213 9.19 27.31 -18.26
CA ALA A 213 8.24 26.42 -18.94
C ALA A 213 7.09 26.02 -18.00
N VAL A 214 6.00 25.59 -18.60
CA VAL A 214 4.83 25.01 -17.92
C VAL A 214 4.59 23.62 -18.46
N ARG A 215 4.33 22.67 -17.57
CA ARG A 215 3.89 21.31 -17.92
C ARG A 215 2.57 21.00 -17.23
N ILE A 216 1.63 20.42 -17.96
CA ILE A 216 0.31 20.05 -17.45
C ILE A 216 0.07 18.58 -17.84
N SER A 217 -0.36 17.76 -16.91
CA SER A 217 -0.93 16.44 -17.16
C SER A 217 -2.32 16.33 -16.54
N ALA A 218 -3.24 15.65 -17.20
CA ALA A 218 -4.60 15.41 -16.73
C ALA A 218 -5.15 14.12 -17.31
N GLY A 219 -5.95 13.39 -16.55
CA GLY A 219 -6.55 12.16 -17.04
C GLY A 219 -7.83 11.78 -16.32
N TYR A 220 -8.49 10.84 -16.94
CA TYR A 220 -9.74 10.22 -16.51
C TYR A 220 -9.67 8.72 -16.77
N GLU A 221 -10.02 7.93 -15.79
CA GLU A 221 -10.15 6.49 -15.91
C GLU A 221 -11.46 6.06 -15.28
N GLU A 222 -12.18 5.18 -15.95
CA GLU A 222 -13.40 4.53 -15.46
C GLU A 222 -13.23 3.04 -15.65
N GLU A 223 -13.24 2.30 -14.57
CA GLU A 223 -13.23 0.84 -14.56
C GLU A 223 -14.61 0.32 -14.21
N ALA A 224 -15.19 -0.47 -15.12
CA ALA A 224 -16.47 -1.14 -14.90
C ALA A 224 -16.35 -2.18 -13.79
N GLY A 225 -17.43 -2.39 -13.04
CA GLY A 225 -17.51 -3.45 -12.04
C GLY A 225 -17.37 -4.85 -12.66
N VAL A 226 -16.90 -5.79 -11.85
CA VAL A 226 -16.68 -7.20 -12.21
C VAL A 226 -17.17 -8.16 -11.14
N THR A 227 -17.61 -7.65 -10.00
CA THR A 227 -18.02 -8.45 -8.82
C THR A 227 -19.51 -8.31 -8.56
N ASP A 228 -20.19 -9.45 -8.47
CA ASP A 228 -21.62 -9.51 -8.17
C ASP A 228 -21.86 -9.53 -6.66
N ALA A 229 -22.62 -8.58 -6.15
CA ALA A 229 -23.05 -8.57 -4.75
C ALA A 229 -24.33 -9.39 -4.59
N ILE A 230 -24.20 -10.62 -4.05
CA ILE A 230 -25.30 -11.61 -4.03
C ILE A 230 -26.16 -11.63 -2.76
N ASN A 231 -25.80 -10.84 -1.76
CA ASN A 231 -26.43 -10.91 -0.43
C ASN A 231 -26.84 -9.53 0.13
N ILE A 232 -27.09 -8.56 -0.75
CA ILE A 232 -27.41 -7.19 -0.33
C ILE A 232 -28.74 -7.16 0.42
N SER A 233 -28.73 -6.60 1.62
CA SER A 233 -29.90 -6.44 2.47
C SER A 233 -30.89 -5.46 1.85
N VAL A 234 -32.16 -5.87 1.76
CA VAL A 234 -33.25 -4.97 1.33
C VAL A 234 -33.61 -4.07 2.52
N LEU A 235 -33.58 -2.75 2.32
CA LEU A 235 -33.96 -1.76 3.32
C LEU A 235 -35.38 -1.25 3.09
N ASP A 236 -36.10 -0.97 4.18
CA ASP A 236 -37.39 -0.27 4.13
C ASP A 236 -37.21 1.27 3.96
N SER A 237 -38.33 2.00 3.92
CA SER A 237 -38.31 3.47 3.78
C SER A 237 -37.71 4.22 4.99
N SER A 238 -37.43 3.53 6.08
CA SER A 238 -36.78 4.06 7.29
C SER A 238 -35.31 3.69 7.37
N GLY A 239 -34.79 2.95 6.38
CA GLY A 239 -33.40 2.47 6.35
C GLY A 239 -33.17 1.17 7.13
N ASN A 240 -34.21 0.51 7.62
CA ASN A 240 -34.07 -0.75 8.35
C ASN A 240 -34.14 -1.96 7.41
N VAL A 241 -33.39 -3.01 7.75
CA VAL A 241 -33.40 -4.29 7.03
C VAL A 241 -34.78 -4.92 7.08
N VAL A 242 -35.32 -5.29 5.91
CA VAL A 242 -36.62 -5.98 5.80
C VAL A 242 -36.49 -7.43 6.30
N PRO A 243 -37.27 -7.87 7.29
CA PRO A 243 -37.23 -9.23 7.80
C PRO A 243 -37.62 -10.27 6.73
N ALA A 244 -36.88 -11.36 6.64
CA ALA A 244 -37.23 -12.46 5.73
C ALA A 244 -38.58 -13.08 6.06
N GLY A 245 -39.40 -13.28 5.04
CA GLY A 245 -40.76 -13.83 5.21
C GLY A 245 -41.74 -12.96 6.01
N GLY A 246 -41.39 -11.71 6.31
CA GLY A 246 -42.20 -10.80 7.13
C GLY A 246 -42.18 -11.12 8.63
N ASP A 247 -41.36 -12.03 9.10
CA ASP A 247 -41.21 -12.37 10.52
C ASP A 247 -40.30 -11.34 11.23
N ALA A 248 -40.93 -10.40 11.94
CA ALA A 248 -40.23 -9.34 12.65
C ALA A 248 -39.36 -9.83 13.82
N ILE A 249 -39.58 -11.02 14.38
CA ILE A 249 -38.87 -11.56 15.55
C ILE A 249 -37.80 -12.56 15.11
N GLY A 250 -38.15 -13.59 14.33
CA GLY A 250 -37.33 -14.73 14.00
C GLY A 250 -36.77 -14.71 12.58
N GLY A 251 -37.24 -13.81 11.70
CA GLY A 251 -36.78 -13.75 10.32
C GLY A 251 -35.38 -13.13 10.18
N GLY A 252 -34.54 -13.77 9.37
CA GLY A 252 -33.24 -13.19 8.94
C GLY A 252 -33.41 -12.02 7.98
N HIS A 253 -32.40 -11.74 7.16
CA HIS A 253 -32.41 -10.66 6.17
C HIS A 253 -33.21 -11.07 4.92
N THR A 254 -34.03 -10.14 4.37
CA THR A 254 -34.44 -10.20 2.96
C THR A 254 -33.32 -9.64 2.12
N THR A 255 -32.83 -10.41 1.14
CA THR A 255 -31.68 -10.05 0.34
C THR A 255 -32.01 -9.96 -1.15
N THR A 256 -31.18 -9.25 -1.89
CA THR A 256 -31.22 -9.12 -3.36
C THR A 256 -29.82 -9.24 -3.92
N THR A 257 -29.70 -9.48 -5.21
CA THR A 257 -28.46 -9.45 -5.96
C THR A 257 -28.33 -8.15 -6.74
N LYS A 258 -27.14 -7.64 -6.87
CA LYS A 258 -26.76 -6.51 -7.76
C LYS A 258 -25.49 -6.92 -8.47
N ASP A 259 -25.52 -6.86 -9.81
CA ASP A 259 -24.40 -7.26 -10.67
C ASP A 259 -23.39 -6.11 -10.78
N ASP A 260 -22.12 -6.44 -11.01
CA ASP A 260 -21.03 -5.50 -11.37
C ASP A 260 -20.88 -4.32 -10.40
N THR A 261 -20.70 -4.59 -9.09
CA THR A 261 -20.85 -3.58 -8.02
C THR A 261 -19.58 -2.85 -7.63
N ASP A 262 -18.41 -3.23 -8.14
CA ASP A 262 -17.10 -2.71 -7.78
C ASP A 262 -16.48 -1.84 -8.86
N GLY A 263 -17.31 -1.03 -9.54
CA GLY A 263 -16.84 -0.02 -10.47
C GLY A 263 -16.08 1.11 -9.78
N SER A 264 -15.13 1.73 -10.48
CA SER A 264 -14.35 2.85 -9.96
C SER A 264 -14.08 3.93 -11.02
N GLU A 265 -13.86 5.15 -10.53
CA GLU A 265 -13.52 6.33 -11.32
C GLU A 265 -12.33 7.04 -10.71
N VAL A 266 -11.32 7.38 -11.54
CA VAL A 266 -10.15 8.15 -11.13
C VAL A 266 -10.00 9.37 -12.03
N LYS A 267 -9.90 10.55 -11.40
CA LYS A 267 -9.60 11.82 -12.06
C LYS A 267 -8.31 12.38 -11.47
N TYR A 268 -7.44 12.89 -12.31
CA TYR A 268 -6.25 13.59 -11.81
C TYR A 268 -5.90 14.78 -12.68
N VAL A 269 -5.24 15.75 -12.07
CA VAL A 269 -4.60 16.87 -12.77
C VAL A 269 -3.32 17.26 -12.04
N ARG A 270 -2.24 17.50 -12.81
CA ARG A 270 -1.00 18.07 -12.32
C ARG A 270 -0.62 19.26 -13.20
N ALA A 271 -0.16 20.34 -12.58
CA ALA A 271 0.44 21.47 -13.27
C ALA A 271 1.76 21.84 -12.60
N SER A 272 2.80 22.05 -13.39
CA SER A 272 4.11 22.44 -12.89
C SER A 272 4.67 23.61 -13.67
N VAL A 273 5.38 24.51 -12.97
CA VAL A 273 6.09 25.67 -13.54
C VAL A 273 7.55 25.57 -13.14
N LEU A 274 8.42 25.44 -14.11
CA LEU A 274 9.86 25.55 -13.93
C LEU A 274 10.30 26.97 -14.26
N TRP A 275 11.19 27.54 -13.44
CA TRP A 275 11.76 28.85 -13.67
C TRP A 275 13.22 28.93 -13.24
N ASP A 276 14.11 29.08 -14.20
CA ASP A 276 15.51 29.45 -13.98
C ASP A 276 15.60 30.93 -13.62
N ALA A 277 15.47 31.23 -12.33
CA ALA A 277 15.43 32.61 -11.82
C ALA A 277 16.80 33.33 -12.02
N THR A 278 17.89 32.53 -12.00
CA THR A 278 19.23 32.97 -12.32
C THR A 278 19.98 31.79 -12.98
N ASP A 279 21.18 32.03 -13.51
CA ASP A 279 22.03 30.98 -14.08
C ASP A 279 22.35 29.83 -13.09
N ASN A 280 22.13 30.04 -11.80
CA ASN A 280 22.49 29.11 -10.71
C ASN A 280 21.32 28.78 -9.80
N THR A 281 20.11 29.25 -10.08
CA THR A 281 18.95 29.05 -9.21
C THR A 281 17.72 28.72 -10.02
N GLU A 282 17.19 27.52 -9.75
CA GLU A 282 15.98 26.99 -10.33
C GLU A 282 14.85 26.91 -9.30
N LEU A 283 13.62 27.14 -9.71
CA LEU A 283 12.41 26.99 -8.93
C LEU A 283 11.44 26.08 -9.69
N LEU A 284 10.92 25.07 -9.01
CA LEU A 284 9.85 24.19 -9.49
C LEU A 284 8.64 24.32 -8.57
N LEU A 285 7.56 24.92 -9.06
CA LEU A 285 6.26 24.91 -8.40
C LEU A 285 5.38 23.83 -9.02
N SER A 286 4.83 22.94 -8.21
CA SER A 286 3.92 21.88 -8.67
C SER A 286 2.64 21.89 -7.85
N VAL A 287 1.51 21.64 -8.52
CA VAL A 287 0.20 21.42 -7.93
C VAL A 287 -0.32 20.09 -8.50
N PHE A 288 -0.76 19.21 -7.64
CA PHE A 288 -1.34 17.92 -7.98
C PHE A 288 -2.68 17.76 -7.28
N HIS A 289 -3.67 17.25 -7.98
CA HIS A 289 -4.98 16.87 -7.46
C HIS A 289 -5.39 15.53 -8.06
N GLN A 290 -5.92 14.64 -7.22
CA GLN A 290 -6.47 13.35 -7.62
C GLN A 290 -7.73 13.06 -6.81
N GLU A 291 -8.76 12.56 -7.48
CA GLU A 291 -10.03 12.09 -6.92
C GLU A 291 -10.24 10.64 -7.37
N ASN A 292 -10.51 9.75 -6.42
CA ASN A 292 -10.87 8.36 -6.66
C ASN A 292 -12.25 8.12 -6.06
N GLU A 293 -13.19 7.61 -6.86
CA GLU A 293 -14.49 7.17 -6.40
C GLU A 293 -14.66 5.67 -6.67
N SER A 294 -15.28 4.94 -5.74
CA SER A 294 -15.62 3.54 -5.91
C SER A 294 -17.03 3.22 -5.44
N ASP A 295 -17.68 2.36 -6.21
CA ASP A 295 -19.00 1.86 -5.86
C ASP A 295 -18.98 0.81 -4.74
N SER A 296 -17.94 -0.02 -4.64
CA SER A 296 -17.72 -1.03 -3.61
C SER A 296 -16.35 -1.68 -3.77
N ASP A 297 -15.88 -2.37 -2.74
CA ASP A 297 -14.64 -3.14 -2.75
C ASP A 297 -14.73 -4.40 -3.63
N THR A 298 -13.62 -4.80 -4.23
CA THR A 298 -13.47 -6.05 -5.02
C THR A 298 -13.15 -7.22 -4.09
N TYR A 299 -14.14 -8.08 -3.83
CA TYR A 299 -14.01 -9.22 -2.94
C TYR A 299 -14.38 -10.54 -3.59
N MET A 300 -13.75 -11.61 -3.09
CA MET A 300 -14.14 -12.99 -3.31
C MET A 300 -14.90 -13.53 -2.09
N ARG A 301 -16.07 -14.13 -2.29
CA ARG A 301 -16.79 -14.81 -1.21
C ARG A 301 -16.19 -16.18 -0.94
N LEU A 302 -15.60 -16.35 0.23
CA LEU A 302 -15.06 -17.64 0.68
C LEU A 302 -16.17 -18.54 1.26
N THR A 303 -16.28 -19.77 0.75
CA THR A 303 -17.40 -20.66 1.08
C THR A 303 -17.15 -21.59 2.25
N ASP A 304 -15.90 -21.87 2.57
CA ASP A 304 -15.50 -22.78 3.64
C ASP A 304 -14.69 -22.11 4.76
N GLY A 305 -14.61 -20.77 4.69
CA GLY A 305 -13.85 -19.98 5.66
C GLY A 305 -12.33 -20.11 5.51
N GLN A 306 -11.85 -20.60 4.36
CA GLN A 306 -10.42 -20.71 4.07
C GLN A 306 -10.05 -19.95 2.80
N THR A 307 -9.76 -20.65 1.72
CA THR A 307 -9.24 -20.06 0.49
C THR A 307 -10.07 -20.40 -0.74
N SER A 308 -11.05 -21.30 -0.61
CA SER A 308 -11.94 -21.69 -1.69
C SER A 308 -13.27 -20.96 -1.62
N GLY A 309 -13.76 -20.50 -2.76
CA GLY A 309 -15.02 -19.78 -2.82
C GLY A 309 -15.45 -19.54 -4.26
N GLU A 310 -16.40 -18.65 -4.43
CA GLU A 310 -16.85 -18.19 -5.73
C GLU A 310 -16.11 -16.88 -6.04
N GLU A 311 -15.19 -16.96 -7.00
CA GLU A 311 -14.49 -15.77 -7.52
C GLU A 311 -15.51 -14.80 -8.10
N TRP A 312 -15.27 -13.50 -7.94
CA TRP A 312 -16.11 -12.40 -8.48
C TRP A 312 -17.55 -12.38 -7.92
N GLU A 313 -17.79 -13.01 -6.75
CA GLU A 313 -19.01 -12.84 -5.98
C GLU A 313 -18.70 -12.23 -4.59
N ASN A 314 -19.41 -11.16 -4.24
CA ASN A 314 -19.33 -10.53 -2.93
C ASN A 314 -20.57 -10.93 -2.08
N GLY A 315 -20.34 -11.46 -0.89
CA GLY A 315 -21.39 -11.92 0.03
C GLY A 315 -21.78 -10.91 1.11
N ARG A 316 -21.27 -9.68 1.09
CA ARG A 316 -21.58 -8.64 2.08
C ARG A 316 -23.04 -8.18 2.02
N ARG A 317 -23.53 -7.62 3.13
CA ARG A 317 -24.93 -7.17 3.27
C ARG A 317 -25.15 -5.76 2.75
N PHE A 318 -24.09 -4.97 2.65
CA PHE A 318 -24.08 -3.61 2.14
C PHE A 318 -22.97 -3.44 1.10
N LEU A 319 -23.20 -2.55 0.15
CA LEU A 319 -22.12 -2.03 -0.68
C LEU A 319 -21.22 -1.13 0.18
N THR A 320 -19.96 -1.05 -0.18
CA THR A 320 -18.90 -0.37 0.57
C THR A 320 -18.26 0.74 -0.28
N PRO A 321 -19.05 1.76 -0.71
CA PRO A 321 -18.51 2.84 -1.52
C PRO A 321 -17.47 3.65 -0.74
N SER A 322 -16.49 4.16 -1.47
CA SER A 322 -15.48 5.06 -0.94
C SER A 322 -15.17 6.21 -1.91
N GLU A 323 -14.77 7.33 -1.34
CA GLU A 323 -14.29 8.50 -2.06
C GLU A 323 -12.98 8.97 -1.39
N PHE A 324 -12.01 9.25 -2.20
CA PHE A 324 -10.70 9.68 -1.77
C PHE A 324 -10.26 10.87 -2.62
N GLU A 325 -9.85 11.97 -1.97
CA GLU A 325 -9.28 13.12 -2.62
C GLU A 325 -7.87 13.41 -2.07
N ALA A 326 -6.98 13.87 -2.93
CA ALA A 326 -5.63 14.29 -2.55
C ALA A 326 -5.21 15.55 -3.28
N ASP A 327 -4.79 16.56 -2.51
CA ASP A 327 -4.22 17.80 -2.97
C ASP A 327 -2.78 17.94 -2.48
N VAL A 328 -1.84 18.18 -3.40
CA VAL A 328 -0.43 18.41 -3.07
C VAL A 328 0.05 19.68 -3.77
N VAL A 329 0.57 20.61 -2.98
CA VAL A 329 1.24 21.81 -3.50
C VAL A 329 2.68 21.79 -3.02
N SER A 330 3.65 21.78 -3.94
CA SER A 330 5.07 21.78 -3.61
C SER A 330 5.83 22.91 -4.31
N LEU A 331 6.75 23.52 -3.58
CA LEU A 331 7.74 24.46 -4.09
C LEU A 331 9.12 23.92 -3.79
N GLU A 332 9.85 23.58 -4.85
CA GLU A 332 11.25 23.17 -4.79
C GLU A 332 12.13 24.32 -5.30
N VAL A 333 13.20 24.60 -4.58
CA VAL A 333 14.22 25.61 -4.95
C VAL A 333 15.57 24.94 -4.89
N GLU A 334 16.30 24.98 -5.99
CA GLU A 334 17.69 24.53 -6.08
C GLU A 334 18.62 25.68 -6.44
N SER A 335 19.78 25.80 -5.75
CA SER A 335 20.74 26.88 -5.99
C SER A 335 22.17 26.37 -5.86
N ASP A 336 22.96 26.48 -6.93
CA ASP A 336 24.35 26.08 -6.95
C ASP A 336 25.25 27.25 -6.47
N PHE A 337 25.98 27.03 -5.35
CA PHE A 337 26.97 27.95 -4.81
C PHE A 337 28.40 27.63 -5.27
N GLY A 338 28.57 26.68 -6.17
CA GLY A 338 29.84 26.22 -6.70
C GLY A 338 30.53 25.16 -5.82
N PHE A 339 30.59 25.33 -4.51
CA PHE A 339 31.13 24.35 -3.57
C PHE A 339 30.06 23.39 -3.03
N ALA A 340 28.79 23.79 -3.07
CA ALA A 340 27.65 23.00 -2.64
C ALA A 340 26.37 23.48 -3.34
N THR A 341 25.42 22.59 -3.51
CA THR A 341 24.05 22.87 -3.97
C THR A 341 23.15 22.95 -2.76
N PHE A 342 22.42 24.05 -2.63
CA PHE A 342 21.36 24.22 -1.67
C PHE A 342 20.05 23.77 -2.29
N SER A 343 19.27 22.97 -1.57
CA SER A 343 17.91 22.57 -1.95
C SER A 343 16.94 22.92 -0.82
N SER A 344 15.78 23.47 -1.19
CA SER A 344 14.64 23.67 -0.29
C SER A 344 13.40 23.02 -0.88
N SER A 345 12.71 22.19 -0.11
CA SER A 345 11.41 21.63 -0.49
C SER A 345 10.37 22.01 0.55
N THR A 346 9.33 22.73 0.12
CA THR A 346 8.17 23.10 0.94
C THR A 346 6.94 22.45 0.34
N THR A 347 6.21 21.65 1.12
CA THR A 347 5.03 20.93 0.63
C THR A 347 3.86 21.15 1.58
N PHE A 348 2.70 21.40 1.02
CA PHE A 348 1.41 21.27 1.66
C PHE A 348 0.66 20.09 1.05
N THR A 349 0.12 19.22 1.89
CA THR A 349 -0.68 18.05 1.47
C THR A 349 -1.97 18.06 2.24
N GLU A 350 -3.08 17.91 1.55
CA GLU A 350 -4.40 17.64 2.13
C GLU A 350 -4.95 16.37 1.51
N THR A 351 -5.48 15.49 2.35
CA THR A 351 -6.08 14.23 1.90
C THR A 351 -7.39 14.06 2.63
N SER A 352 -8.47 13.81 1.91
CA SER A 352 -9.75 13.47 2.50
C SER A 352 -10.19 12.07 2.10
N VAL A 353 -10.88 11.38 2.99
CA VAL A 353 -11.46 10.06 2.76
C VAL A 353 -12.87 10.00 3.33
N THR A 354 -13.79 9.51 2.52
CA THR A 354 -15.12 9.10 2.96
C THR A 354 -15.30 7.63 2.57
N ALA A 355 -15.53 6.76 3.54
CA ALA A 355 -15.64 5.33 3.28
C ALA A 355 -16.80 4.70 4.06
N ARG A 356 -17.42 3.69 3.45
CA ARG A 356 -18.40 2.84 4.11
C ARG A 356 -17.88 1.41 4.15
N ASN A 357 -18.11 0.72 5.28
CA ASN A 357 -17.69 -0.67 5.44
C ASN A 357 -18.78 -1.51 6.12
N ASP A 358 -19.07 -2.67 5.57
CA ASP A 358 -20.01 -3.63 6.18
C ASP A 358 -19.31 -4.39 7.32
N ILE A 359 -19.61 -3.99 8.56
CA ILE A 359 -19.09 -4.61 9.78
C ILE A 359 -20.10 -5.50 10.49
N SER A 360 -21.21 -5.86 9.83
CA SER A 360 -22.25 -6.72 10.39
C SER A 360 -21.66 -8.01 10.99
N ASN A 361 -20.64 -8.55 10.34
CA ASN A 361 -19.94 -9.76 10.75
C ASN A 361 -19.17 -9.61 12.07
N LEU A 362 -18.61 -8.43 12.35
CA LEU A 362 -17.95 -8.13 13.62
C LEU A 362 -18.96 -8.24 14.76
N TYR A 363 -20.13 -7.62 14.60
CA TYR A 363 -21.18 -7.63 15.60
C TYR A 363 -21.81 -9.01 15.80
N GLU A 364 -21.98 -9.80 14.75
CA GLU A 364 -22.37 -11.22 14.86
C GLU A 364 -21.33 -12.03 15.63
N SER A 365 -20.04 -11.79 15.37
CA SER A 365 -18.94 -12.46 16.07
C SER A 365 -18.90 -12.10 17.55
N ILE A 366 -19.15 -10.84 17.92
CA ILE A 366 -19.24 -10.38 19.30
C ILE A 366 -20.44 -11.03 20.02
N ASP A 367 -21.61 -11.11 19.37
CA ASP A 367 -22.80 -11.74 19.95
C ASP A 367 -22.59 -13.25 20.18
N GLU A 368 -22.00 -13.96 19.20
CA GLU A 368 -21.64 -15.37 19.31
C GLU A 368 -20.61 -15.61 20.42
N ALA A 369 -19.54 -14.83 20.47
CA ALA A 369 -18.47 -14.94 21.48
C ALA A 369 -18.99 -14.73 22.90
N THR A 370 -20.01 -13.89 23.06
CA THR A 370 -20.68 -13.63 24.35
C THR A 370 -21.84 -14.60 24.64
N GLY A 371 -22.06 -15.60 23.76
CA GLY A 371 -23.16 -16.56 23.90
C GLY A 371 -24.55 -15.94 23.74
N GLY A 372 -24.67 -14.91 22.89
CA GLY A 372 -25.90 -14.17 22.62
C GLY A 372 -26.26 -13.15 23.71
N ILE A 373 -25.27 -12.68 24.47
CA ILE A 373 -25.51 -11.70 25.55
C ILE A 373 -25.38 -10.27 25.02
N ALA A 374 -24.39 -10.00 24.12
CA ALA A 374 -24.10 -8.65 23.64
C ALA A 374 -25.25 -8.03 22.84
N TYR A 375 -25.87 -8.83 21.97
CA TYR A 375 -26.95 -8.36 21.08
C TYR A 375 -28.22 -9.25 21.20
N PHE A 376 -28.37 -9.94 22.32
CA PHE A 376 -29.52 -10.77 22.67
C PHE A 376 -29.88 -11.85 21.65
N GLY A 377 -28.89 -12.35 20.88
CA GLY A 377 -29.10 -13.34 19.82
C GLY A 377 -29.99 -12.84 18.70
N SER A 378 -29.88 -11.55 18.35
CA SER A 378 -30.63 -10.98 17.24
C SER A 378 -30.36 -11.75 15.93
N PRO A 379 -31.38 -12.19 15.20
CA PRO A 379 -31.20 -12.91 13.94
C PRO A 379 -30.80 -11.99 12.78
N ARG A 380 -30.72 -10.70 13.02
CA ARG A 380 -30.41 -9.66 12.02
C ARG A 380 -29.53 -8.61 12.67
N LEU A 381 -28.24 -8.81 12.60
CA LEU A 381 -27.26 -7.76 12.92
C LEU A 381 -26.76 -7.18 11.59
N ALA A 382 -27.06 -5.92 11.34
CA ALA A 382 -26.72 -5.22 10.11
C ALA A 382 -26.21 -3.83 10.46
N PHE A 383 -24.91 -3.70 10.48
CA PHE A 383 -24.19 -2.49 10.84
C PHE A 383 -23.27 -2.05 9.71
N LEU A 384 -23.34 -0.78 9.39
CA LEU A 384 -22.50 -0.12 8.41
C LEU A 384 -21.63 0.91 9.12
N THR A 385 -20.31 0.77 9.03
CA THR A 385 -19.39 1.85 9.42
C THR A 385 -19.43 2.93 8.37
N GLU A 386 -19.58 4.18 8.79
CA GLU A 386 -19.31 5.39 8.01
C GLU A 386 -18.09 6.05 8.62
N ALA A 387 -17.04 6.25 7.83
CA ALA A 387 -15.81 6.91 8.21
C ALA A 387 -15.58 8.15 7.36
N GLU A 388 -15.24 9.26 8.01
CA GLU A 388 -14.82 10.50 7.37
C GLU A 388 -13.49 10.91 7.99
N GLY A 389 -12.45 11.12 7.17
CA GLY A 389 -11.12 11.53 7.62
C GLY A 389 -10.56 12.65 6.78
N VAL A 390 -9.88 13.60 7.43
CA VAL A 390 -9.10 14.66 6.77
C VAL A 390 -7.71 14.66 7.37
N PHE A 391 -6.69 14.71 6.51
CA PHE A 391 -5.28 14.70 6.88
C PHE A 391 -4.59 15.87 6.19
N GLU A 392 -4.09 16.81 6.97
CA GLU A 392 -3.34 17.96 6.47
C GLU A 392 -1.88 17.85 6.93
N ALA A 393 -0.93 18.14 6.05
CA ALA A 393 0.48 18.17 6.42
C ALA A 393 1.22 19.34 5.77
N VAL A 394 2.11 19.94 6.55
CA VAL A 394 3.10 20.94 6.07
C VAL A 394 4.49 20.38 6.30
N THR A 395 5.22 20.13 5.21
CA THR A 395 6.59 19.62 5.26
C THR A 395 7.57 20.68 4.75
N GLN A 396 8.69 20.85 5.46
CA GLN A 396 9.80 21.70 5.04
C GLN A 396 11.13 20.95 5.20
N GLU A 397 11.89 20.86 4.12
CA GLU A 397 13.26 20.34 4.16
C GLU A 397 14.24 21.36 3.56
N PHE A 398 15.37 21.59 4.24
CA PHE A 398 16.51 22.33 3.71
C PHE A 398 17.72 21.42 3.68
N ARG A 399 18.42 21.37 2.56
CA ARG A 399 19.62 20.58 2.36
C ARG A 399 20.76 21.40 1.76
N LEU A 400 21.97 20.97 2.09
CA LEU A 400 23.20 21.34 1.39
C LEU A 400 23.91 20.05 1.00
N VAL A 401 24.29 19.95 -0.27
CA VAL A 401 24.98 18.81 -0.86
C VAL A 401 26.30 19.31 -1.46
N SER A 402 27.42 18.69 -1.11
CA SER A 402 28.73 19.07 -1.65
C SER A 402 28.79 18.85 -3.16
N ASN A 403 29.43 19.78 -3.90
CA ASN A 403 29.67 19.70 -5.32
C ASN A 403 31.13 19.32 -5.63
N GLY A 404 31.34 18.71 -6.82
CA GLY A 404 32.66 18.40 -7.39
C GLY A 404 33.25 17.08 -6.93
N ASP A 405 34.32 16.67 -7.61
CA ASP A 405 35.08 15.44 -7.33
C ASP A 405 36.07 15.72 -6.21
N ASN A 406 35.64 15.56 -4.98
CA ASN A 406 36.46 15.77 -3.79
C ASN A 406 36.80 14.44 -3.09
N ASP A 407 37.82 14.45 -2.22
CA ASP A 407 38.05 13.31 -1.31
C ASP A 407 36.91 13.09 -0.32
N TRP A 408 36.07 14.12 -0.12
CA TRP A 408 34.94 14.15 0.80
C TRP A 408 33.66 14.59 0.10
N ASP A 409 32.66 13.73 0.14
CA ASP A 409 31.28 14.09 -0.22
C ASP A 409 30.44 14.15 1.01
N TRP A 410 29.52 15.13 1.08
CA TRP A 410 28.66 15.27 2.23
C TRP A 410 27.28 15.80 1.85
N VAL A 411 26.28 15.40 2.64
CA VAL A 411 24.92 15.93 2.68
C VAL A 411 24.65 16.36 4.10
N ALA A 412 24.04 17.53 4.30
CA ALA A 412 23.56 17.98 5.60
C ALA A 412 22.19 18.65 5.44
N GLY A 413 21.25 18.35 6.32
CA GLY A 413 19.90 18.89 6.21
C GLY A 413 19.18 19.04 7.54
N VAL A 414 18.08 19.78 7.47
CA VAL A 414 17.10 19.95 8.54
C VAL A 414 15.72 19.70 7.97
N TYR A 415 14.87 19.08 8.77
CA TYR A 415 13.53 18.63 8.41
C TYR A 415 12.53 19.09 9.45
N TYR A 416 11.36 19.48 8.98
CA TYR A 416 10.19 19.81 9.78
C TYR A 416 8.94 19.26 9.10
N ASN A 417 8.10 18.60 9.88
CA ASN A 417 6.77 18.17 9.45
C ASN A 417 5.77 18.45 10.56
N ASP A 418 4.60 18.93 10.18
CA ASP A 418 3.47 19.20 11.05
C ASP A 418 2.22 18.62 10.38
N THR A 419 1.57 17.67 11.04
CA THR A 419 0.42 16.94 10.51
C THR A 419 -0.74 17.02 11.48
N GLU A 420 -1.90 17.43 10.98
CA GLU A 420 -3.20 17.35 11.65
C GLU A 420 -4.07 16.29 11.01
N SER A 421 -4.70 15.45 11.83
CA SER A 421 -5.58 14.37 11.37
C SER A 421 -6.86 14.37 12.16
N ASP A 422 -7.97 14.63 11.48
CA ASP A 422 -9.32 14.49 12.02
C ASP A 422 -9.99 13.23 11.46
N LEU A 423 -10.56 12.40 12.34
CA LEU A 423 -11.23 11.18 11.97
C LEU A 423 -12.53 10.99 12.76
N ILE A 424 -13.64 10.85 12.04
CA ILE A 424 -14.94 10.45 12.59
C ILE A 424 -15.29 9.07 12.09
N VAL A 425 -15.63 8.17 12.99
CA VAL A 425 -16.11 6.81 12.68
C VAL A 425 -17.44 6.58 13.37
N HIS A 426 -18.41 6.10 12.63
CA HIS A 426 -19.77 5.87 13.14
C HIS A 426 -20.34 4.56 12.62
N ASP A 427 -20.69 3.63 13.53
CA ASP A 427 -21.35 2.38 13.18
C ASP A 427 -22.87 2.52 13.23
N VAL A 428 -23.45 2.73 12.06
CA VAL A 428 -24.90 2.93 11.87
C VAL A 428 -25.65 1.60 11.97
N ASP A 429 -26.70 1.56 12.77
CA ASP A 429 -27.57 0.41 12.90
C ASP A 429 -28.71 0.42 11.87
N HIS A 430 -28.83 -0.65 11.10
CA HIS A 430 -29.91 -0.85 10.12
C HIS A 430 -30.91 -1.95 10.52
N SER A 431 -30.81 -2.51 11.72
CA SER A 431 -31.64 -3.69 12.06
C SER A 431 -31.91 -3.92 13.54
N TYR A 432 -30.94 -3.68 14.40
CA TYR A 432 -30.98 -4.14 15.79
C TYR A 432 -32.04 -3.41 16.61
N GLU A 433 -32.10 -2.08 16.55
CA GLU A 433 -33.15 -1.32 17.24
C GLU A 433 -34.57 -1.67 16.74
N ALA A 434 -34.72 -1.80 15.41
CA ALA A 434 -36.01 -2.21 14.82
C ALA A 434 -36.41 -3.62 15.28
N TRP A 435 -35.46 -4.53 15.46
CA TRP A 435 -35.70 -5.84 16.02
C TRP A 435 -36.07 -5.76 17.51
N LEU A 436 -35.33 -5.04 18.33
CA LEU A 436 -35.60 -4.83 19.75
C LEU A 436 -37.01 -4.28 20.00
N ALA A 437 -37.47 -3.37 19.13
CA ALA A 437 -38.82 -2.82 19.17
C ALA A 437 -39.94 -3.86 18.91
N SER A 438 -39.60 -4.96 18.23
CA SER A 438 -40.54 -6.04 17.91
C SER A 438 -40.58 -7.15 18.96
N VAL A 439 -39.57 -7.26 19.84
CA VAL A 439 -39.45 -8.31 20.84
C VAL A 439 -40.06 -7.88 22.19
N PRO A 440 -41.11 -8.56 22.69
CA PRO A 440 -41.70 -8.22 23.98
C PRO A 440 -40.73 -8.45 25.15
N ASP A 441 -40.61 -7.47 26.06
CA ASP A 441 -39.87 -7.65 27.29
C ASP A 441 -40.64 -8.55 28.27
N VAL A 442 -40.11 -9.75 28.50
CA VAL A 442 -40.69 -10.74 29.41
C VAL A 442 -40.05 -10.73 30.80
N TYR A 443 -38.99 -9.94 31.01
CA TYR A 443 -38.19 -9.93 32.22
C TYR A 443 -38.48 -8.75 33.13
N TYR A 444 -38.56 -7.53 32.57
CA TYR A 444 -38.69 -6.28 33.36
C TYR A 444 -40.08 -5.65 33.29
N GLY A 445 -40.92 -6.10 32.34
CA GLY A 445 -42.31 -5.60 32.18
C GLY A 445 -42.41 -4.17 31.65
N LEU A 446 -41.39 -3.72 30.92
CA LEU A 446 -41.30 -2.37 30.34
C LEU A 446 -41.92 -2.25 28.94
N GLY A 447 -42.37 -3.35 28.34
CA GLY A 447 -42.98 -3.36 27.02
C GLY A 447 -42.20 -4.16 26.01
N THR A 448 -41.17 -3.56 25.40
CA THR A 448 -40.24 -4.21 24.46
C THR A 448 -38.80 -4.18 24.97
N PHE A 449 -37.91 -4.95 24.36
CA PHE A 449 -36.45 -4.87 24.66
C PHE A 449 -35.87 -3.51 24.32
N LEU A 450 -36.41 -2.78 23.34
CA LEU A 450 -36.01 -1.40 23.06
C LEU A 450 -36.35 -0.48 24.25
N ASP A 451 -37.48 -0.69 24.93
CA ASP A 451 -37.84 0.08 26.13
C ASP A 451 -36.87 -0.21 27.30
N VAL A 452 -36.38 -1.45 27.40
CA VAL A 452 -35.35 -1.84 28.36
C VAL A 452 -34.03 -1.09 28.02
N LEU A 453 -33.58 -1.14 26.76
CA LEU A 453 -32.37 -0.46 26.32
C LEU A 453 -32.46 1.06 26.61
N ASN A 454 -33.61 1.70 26.35
CA ASN A 454 -33.85 3.12 26.62
C ASN A 454 -33.75 3.54 28.10
N THR A 455 -33.73 2.56 29.05
CA THR A 455 -33.57 2.89 30.47
C THR A 455 -32.12 3.13 30.89
N PHE A 456 -31.14 2.60 30.16
CA PHE A 456 -29.73 2.70 30.48
C PHE A 456 -28.85 3.19 29.32
N SER A 457 -29.46 3.58 28.20
CA SER A 457 -28.77 4.03 27.00
C SER A 457 -29.47 5.28 26.43
N ASP A 458 -28.70 6.31 26.12
CA ASP A 458 -29.12 7.50 25.37
C ASP A 458 -28.38 7.52 24.01
N ARG A 459 -29.15 7.42 22.94
CA ARG A 459 -28.67 7.33 21.57
C ARG A 459 -29.10 8.54 20.76
N THR A 460 -29.04 9.71 21.38
CA THR A 460 -29.28 10.96 20.65
C THR A 460 -28.03 11.38 19.86
N PRO A 461 -28.18 11.96 18.65
CA PRO A 461 -27.03 12.40 17.85
C PRO A 461 -26.05 13.29 18.64
N PRO A 462 -24.71 13.14 18.41
CA PRO A 462 -24.10 12.25 17.41
C PRO A 462 -24.02 10.77 17.81
N PHE A 463 -24.32 10.40 19.06
CA PHE A 463 -24.14 9.07 19.64
C PHE A 463 -25.28 8.11 19.25
N THR A 464 -25.46 7.89 17.95
CA THR A 464 -26.40 6.89 17.42
C THR A 464 -25.65 5.63 17.01
N GLY A 465 -26.35 4.49 16.92
CA GLY A 465 -25.72 3.23 16.51
C GLY A 465 -24.92 2.52 17.59
N ALA A 466 -23.97 1.68 17.20
CA ALA A 466 -23.24 0.80 18.12
C ALA A 466 -21.90 1.37 18.60
N TYR A 467 -21.23 2.10 17.75
CA TYR A 467 -19.94 2.75 18.01
C TYR A 467 -19.91 4.16 17.42
N TYR A 468 -19.26 5.07 18.09
CA TYR A 468 -18.94 6.42 17.61
C TYR A 468 -17.55 6.79 18.08
N GLN A 469 -16.76 7.34 17.20
CA GLN A 469 -15.44 7.92 17.48
C GLN A 469 -15.32 9.26 16.79
N ASP A 470 -14.76 10.23 17.49
CA ASP A 470 -14.35 11.54 17.00
C ASP A 470 -12.95 11.78 17.55
N ARG A 471 -11.93 11.87 16.69
CA ARG A 471 -10.51 11.94 17.06
C ARG A 471 -9.81 13.01 16.26
N THR A 472 -9.08 13.88 16.96
CA THR A 472 -8.06 14.77 16.38
C THR A 472 -6.69 14.31 16.86
N LEU A 473 -5.73 14.26 15.95
CA LEU A 473 -4.33 13.94 16.21
C LEU A 473 -3.44 15.00 15.56
N ASP A 474 -2.69 15.72 16.39
CA ASP A 474 -1.62 16.63 15.97
C ASP A 474 -0.27 15.92 16.12
N PHE A 475 0.55 15.92 15.08
CA PHE A 475 1.86 15.27 15.07
C PHE A 475 2.92 16.20 14.49
N GLU A 476 3.97 16.48 15.29
CA GLU A 476 5.12 17.29 14.90
C GLU A 476 6.39 16.43 14.84
N ASP A 477 7.14 16.47 13.72
CA ASP A 477 8.46 15.83 13.56
C ASP A 477 9.51 16.88 13.15
N LYS A 478 10.63 16.89 13.89
CA LYS A 478 11.81 17.73 13.61
C LYS A 478 13.05 16.86 13.54
N ALA A 479 13.91 17.10 12.56
CA ALA A 479 15.16 16.39 12.51
C ALA A 479 16.32 17.23 11.99
N VAL A 480 17.51 16.83 12.39
CA VAL A 480 18.78 17.20 11.75
C VAL A 480 19.46 15.93 11.26
N PHE A 481 19.94 15.94 10.02
CA PHE A 481 20.54 14.75 9.42
C PHE A 481 21.73 15.09 8.53
N GLY A 482 22.53 14.08 8.21
CA GLY A 482 23.61 14.21 7.25
C GLY A 482 24.33 12.90 7.00
N GLU A 483 25.00 12.84 5.86
CA GLU A 483 25.89 11.76 5.47
C GLU A 483 27.25 12.32 5.03
N LEU A 484 28.29 11.60 5.34
CA LEU A 484 29.67 11.93 4.96
C LEU A 484 30.32 10.71 4.32
N THR A 485 30.72 10.85 3.05
CA THR A 485 31.44 9.83 2.30
C THR A 485 32.89 10.26 2.15
N TYR A 486 33.82 9.34 2.43
CA TYR A 486 35.24 9.53 2.18
C TYR A 486 35.77 8.54 1.15
N HIS A 487 36.41 9.06 0.11
CA HIS A 487 37.05 8.28 -0.94
C HIS A 487 38.50 7.99 -0.56
N PHE A 488 38.75 6.79 0.00
CA PHE A 488 40.10 6.37 0.43
C PHE A 488 41.02 6.13 -0.76
N THR A 489 40.46 5.59 -1.84
CA THR A 489 41.12 5.37 -3.13
C THR A 489 40.10 5.53 -4.24
N GLU A 490 40.51 5.48 -5.51
CA GLU A 490 39.58 5.47 -6.65
C GLU A 490 38.61 4.27 -6.61
N ASP A 491 38.99 3.16 -5.93
CA ASP A 491 38.21 1.92 -5.86
C ASP A 491 37.48 1.73 -4.53
N PHE A 492 37.81 2.47 -3.45
CA PHE A 492 37.27 2.22 -2.11
C PHE A 492 36.78 3.49 -1.46
N GLN A 493 35.52 3.48 -1.05
CA GLN A 493 34.89 4.56 -0.28
C GLN A 493 34.07 4.01 0.88
N ALA A 494 33.84 4.87 1.90
CA ALA A 494 32.96 4.58 3.01
C ALA A 494 32.14 5.80 3.40
N THR A 495 30.90 5.56 3.78
CA THR A 495 29.92 6.57 4.18
C THR A 495 29.48 6.33 5.61
N VAL A 496 29.33 7.39 6.38
CA VAL A 496 28.65 7.42 7.67
C VAL A 496 27.49 8.39 7.61
N GLY A 497 26.32 7.94 8.04
CA GLY A 497 25.11 8.72 8.14
C GLY A 497 24.65 8.88 9.58
N PHE A 498 23.96 9.96 9.85
CA PHE A 498 23.41 10.29 11.15
C PHE A 498 22.12 11.08 10.99
N ARG A 499 21.09 10.77 11.80
CA ARG A 499 19.88 11.57 12.00
C ARG A 499 19.58 11.66 13.49
N LYS A 500 19.27 12.83 14.00
CA LYS A 500 18.64 13.06 15.30
C LYS A 500 17.27 13.66 15.04
N PHE A 501 16.22 13.03 15.62
CA PHE A 501 14.85 13.50 15.49
C PHE A 501 14.22 13.78 16.86
N TRP A 502 13.17 14.59 16.85
CA TRP A 502 12.29 14.92 17.96
C TRP A 502 10.88 14.89 17.45
N GLN A 503 10.05 14.10 18.08
CA GLN A 503 8.65 13.91 17.74
C GLN A 503 7.77 14.24 18.94
N GLU A 504 6.65 14.90 18.66
CA GLU A 504 5.62 15.20 19.63
C GLU A 504 4.26 14.92 19.02
N PHE A 505 3.37 14.24 19.74
CA PHE A 505 1.99 14.15 19.34
C PHE A 505 1.06 14.53 20.49
N ASP A 506 -0.06 15.14 20.12
CA ASP A 506 -1.20 15.41 20.97
C ASP A 506 -2.45 14.82 20.34
N ALA A 507 -3.11 13.88 21.05
CA ALA A 507 -4.34 13.23 20.60
C ALA A 507 -5.49 13.58 21.52
N SER A 508 -6.61 14.02 20.95
CA SER A 508 -7.87 14.17 21.65
C SER A 508 -8.95 13.31 21.00
N GLN A 509 -9.76 12.65 21.81
CA GLN A 509 -10.80 11.79 21.27
C GLN A 509 -12.03 11.70 22.17
N VAL A 510 -13.16 11.44 21.52
CA VAL A 510 -14.38 10.96 22.14
C VAL A 510 -14.70 9.60 21.56
N VAL A 511 -14.81 8.58 22.39
CA VAL A 511 -15.30 7.24 22.01
C VAL A 511 -16.58 6.98 22.74
N ALA A 512 -17.63 6.52 22.04
CA ALA A 512 -18.91 6.16 22.64
C ALA A 512 -19.36 4.77 22.19
N LEU A 513 -19.96 4.03 23.12
CA LEU A 513 -20.61 2.73 22.92
C LEU A 513 -22.08 2.85 23.33
N PRO A 514 -22.91 3.48 22.50
CA PRO A 514 -24.27 3.86 22.90
C PRO A 514 -25.16 2.69 23.32
N TYR A 515 -25.02 1.50 22.72
CA TYR A 515 -25.78 0.32 23.15
C TYR A 515 -25.33 -0.25 24.49
N CYS A 516 -24.11 -0.02 24.89
CA CYS A 516 -23.60 -0.36 26.22
C CYS A 516 -24.05 0.67 27.28
N GLY A 517 -24.24 1.93 26.87
CA GLY A 517 -24.74 3.01 27.71
C GLY A 517 -23.94 3.19 28.99
N PHE A 518 -24.64 3.41 30.13
CA PHE A 518 -23.97 3.70 31.39
C PHE A 518 -23.04 2.56 31.90
N TYR A 519 -23.14 1.35 31.37
CA TYR A 519 -22.23 0.25 31.73
C TYR A 519 -20.82 0.44 31.15
N CYS A 520 -20.69 1.21 30.06
CA CYS A 520 -19.43 1.49 29.39
C CYS A 520 -18.83 2.87 29.72
N ALA A 521 -19.53 3.70 30.48
CA ALA A 521 -19.04 5.01 30.87
C ALA A 521 -18.58 5.05 32.34
N PRO A 522 -17.42 5.67 32.65
CA PRO A 522 -16.89 5.75 34.01
C PRO A 522 -17.73 6.63 34.95
N ASP A 523 -18.38 7.64 34.40
CA ASP A 523 -19.25 8.59 35.13
C ASP A 523 -20.72 8.18 35.12
N GLY A 524 -21.07 7.04 34.49
CA GLY A 524 -22.43 6.53 34.35
C GLY A 524 -23.32 7.35 33.40
N ASN A 525 -22.72 8.07 32.43
CA ASN A 525 -23.48 8.72 31.38
C ASN A 525 -24.21 7.69 30.50
N LEU A 526 -25.39 8.07 29.98
CA LEU A 526 -26.23 7.12 29.26
C LEU A 526 -25.80 6.85 27.80
N ASN A 527 -24.93 7.66 27.22
CA ASN A 527 -24.44 7.44 25.85
C ASN A 527 -23.17 6.57 25.80
N GLY A 528 -22.67 6.13 26.96
CA GLY A 528 -21.49 5.29 27.03
C GLY A 528 -20.20 5.95 26.56
N SER A 529 -20.13 7.31 26.59
CA SER A 529 -18.98 8.02 26.03
C SER A 529 -17.86 8.20 27.06
N THR A 530 -16.62 8.16 26.55
CA THR A 530 -15.41 8.57 27.24
C THR A 530 -14.70 9.63 26.41
N SER A 531 -14.13 10.64 27.08
CA SER A 531 -13.30 11.67 26.42
C SER A 531 -11.91 11.59 27.00
N GLU A 532 -10.92 11.54 26.14
CA GLU A 532 -9.52 11.39 26.51
C GLU A 532 -8.64 12.37 25.74
N ALA A 533 -7.57 12.80 26.38
CA ALA A 533 -6.50 13.54 25.75
C ALA A 533 -5.17 12.92 26.17
N ASN A 534 -4.37 12.57 25.22
CA ASN A 534 -3.08 11.91 25.42
C ASN A 534 -2.01 12.64 24.64
N SER A 535 -0.81 12.70 25.19
CA SER A 535 0.36 13.25 24.49
C SER A 535 1.59 12.44 24.81
N ALA A 536 2.49 12.33 23.83
CA ALA A 536 3.81 11.74 24.06
C ALA A 536 4.89 12.48 23.26
N LYS A 537 6.12 12.34 23.73
CA LYS A 537 7.32 12.86 23.07
C LYS A 537 8.32 11.77 22.94
N PHE A 538 8.84 11.61 21.74
CA PHE A 538 9.87 10.66 21.43
C PHE A 538 11.08 11.40 20.87
N ASP A 539 12.28 10.97 21.24
CA ASP A 539 13.49 11.47 20.62
C ASP A 539 14.54 10.38 20.55
N ASP A 540 15.09 10.16 19.37
CA ASP A 540 16.16 9.19 19.18
C ASP A 540 17.11 9.60 18.07
N GLN A 541 18.12 8.76 17.82
CA GLN A 541 19.14 8.98 16.82
C GLN A 541 19.38 7.72 16.02
N LEU A 542 19.51 7.88 14.72
CA LEU A 542 19.76 6.81 13.76
C LEU A 542 21.13 6.97 13.14
N PHE A 543 21.73 5.83 12.86
CA PHE A 543 23.01 5.78 12.18
C PHE A 543 22.94 4.95 10.88
N LYS A 544 23.87 5.21 9.99
CA LYS A 544 24.11 4.43 8.80
C LYS A 544 25.62 4.30 8.60
N PHE A 545 26.04 3.12 8.21
CA PHE A 545 27.40 2.86 7.74
C PHE A 545 27.32 2.12 6.41
N ASN A 546 28.08 2.59 5.44
CA ASN A 546 28.21 1.94 4.16
C ASN A 546 29.69 1.91 3.75
N ALA A 547 30.10 0.82 3.09
CA ALA A 547 31.40 0.70 2.47
C ALA A 547 31.26 0.05 1.10
N SER A 548 31.90 0.59 0.09
CA SER A 548 31.91 0.01 -1.25
C SER A 548 33.31 -0.10 -1.83
N TYR A 549 33.52 -1.17 -2.60
CA TYR A 549 34.78 -1.50 -3.25
C TYR A 549 34.53 -1.93 -4.70
N TYR A 550 35.10 -1.20 -5.65
CA TYR A 550 35.12 -1.57 -7.05
C TYR A 550 36.12 -2.70 -7.28
N VAL A 551 35.63 -3.93 -7.51
CA VAL A 551 36.47 -5.10 -7.82
C VAL A 551 37.07 -5.02 -9.23
N ASN A 552 36.42 -4.26 -10.09
CA ASN A 552 36.88 -3.84 -11.44
C ASN A 552 36.06 -2.61 -11.86
N GLN A 553 36.27 -2.09 -13.06
CA GLN A 553 35.59 -0.87 -13.56
C GLN A 553 34.07 -1.03 -13.72
N ASP A 554 33.58 -2.26 -13.83
CA ASP A 554 32.17 -2.57 -14.14
C ASP A 554 31.44 -3.22 -12.97
N SER A 555 32.09 -3.43 -11.80
CA SER A 555 31.48 -4.20 -10.70
C SER A 555 31.91 -3.67 -9.33
N MET A 556 30.93 -3.42 -8.47
CA MET A 556 31.10 -2.92 -7.12
C MET A 556 30.56 -3.93 -6.08
N LEU A 557 31.36 -4.26 -5.08
CA LEU A 557 30.95 -4.96 -3.87
C LEU A 557 30.62 -3.93 -2.79
N TYR A 558 29.54 -4.11 -2.03
CA TYR A 558 29.18 -3.19 -0.96
C TYR A 558 28.71 -3.93 0.32
N LEU A 559 28.85 -3.23 1.44
CA LEU A 559 28.31 -3.57 2.75
C LEU A 559 27.54 -2.38 3.28
N THR A 560 26.31 -2.59 3.72
CA THR A 560 25.47 -1.59 4.36
C THR A 560 25.03 -2.07 5.74
N TRP A 561 25.13 -1.19 6.72
CA TRP A 561 24.45 -1.27 8.01
C TRP A 561 23.61 0.00 8.16
N SER A 562 22.32 -0.13 8.38
CA SER A 562 21.40 1.01 8.42
C SER A 562 20.24 0.77 9.38
N GLU A 563 19.73 1.86 9.95
CA GLU A 563 18.59 1.88 10.86
C GLU A 563 17.41 2.64 10.24
N GLY A 564 16.20 2.23 10.62
CA GLY A 564 14.92 2.87 10.28
C GLY A 564 13.94 2.72 11.43
N PHE A 565 12.88 3.53 11.44
CA PHE A 565 11.89 3.54 12.50
C PHE A 565 10.52 3.97 11.96
N ARG A 566 9.46 3.64 12.73
CA ARG A 566 8.13 4.25 12.61
C ARG A 566 7.83 5.03 13.89
N HIS A 567 7.07 6.10 13.77
CA HIS A 567 6.67 6.88 14.96
C HIS A 567 5.70 6.09 15.85
N GLY A 568 5.64 6.44 17.13
CA GLY A 568 4.60 5.98 18.05
C GLY A 568 3.28 6.71 17.79
N GLY A 569 2.24 6.32 18.53
CA GLY A 569 0.92 6.91 18.35
C GLY A 569 -0.02 6.65 19.52
N ALA A 570 -1.31 6.89 19.28
CA ALA A 570 -2.35 6.65 20.27
C ALA A 570 -3.52 5.85 19.70
N ASN A 571 -4.00 4.89 20.49
CA ASN A 571 -5.19 4.09 20.22
C ASN A 571 -6.47 4.78 20.68
N SER A 572 -7.57 4.44 20.02
CA SER A 572 -8.90 4.94 20.34
C SER A 572 -9.70 3.93 21.17
N PHE A 573 -9.19 3.57 22.34
CA PHE A 573 -9.85 2.62 23.24
C PHE A 573 -10.64 3.33 24.34
N PRO A 574 -11.84 2.86 24.72
CA PRO A 574 -12.46 3.27 25.98
C PRO A 574 -11.61 2.74 27.15
N THR A 575 -11.32 3.60 28.13
CA THR A 575 -10.48 3.25 29.31
C THR A 575 -11.30 2.86 30.52
N ALA A 576 -12.65 2.81 30.41
CA ALA A 576 -13.51 2.54 31.55
C ALA A 576 -14.79 1.77 31.18
N GLY A 577 -15.47 1.26 32.19
CA GLY A 577 -16.67 0.48 32.03
C GLY A 577 -16.43 -0.96 31.60
N PHE A 578 -17.45 -1.63 31.06
CA PHE A 578 -17.39 -3.03 30.66
C PHE A 578 -16.40 -3.26 29.47
N ALA A 579 -16.33 -2.28 28.58
CA ALA A 579 -15.42 -2.32 27.42
C ALA A 579 -14.06 -1.69 27.69
N GLY A 580 -13.80 -1.22 28.92
CA GLY A 580 -12.57 -0.50 29.27
C GLY A 580 -11.32 -1.36 29.09
N VAL A 581 -10.32 -0.79 28.44
CA VAL A 581 -8.98 -1.32 28.25
C VAL A 581 -8.06 -0.66 29.28
N ASP A 582 -6.96 -1.33 29.64
CA ASP A 582 -5.95 -0.73 30.53
C ASP A 582 -5.38 0.55 29.87
N PRO A 583 -5.30 1.68 30.60
CA PRO A 583 -4.77 2.93 30.02
C PRO A 583 -3.36 2.84 29.45
N SER A 584 -2.56 1.83 29.84
CA SER A 584 -1.24 1.60 29.26
C SER A 584 -1.25 1.21 27.77
N PHE A 585 -2.43 0.82 27.23
CA PHE A 585 -2.58 0.53 25.80
C PHE A 585 -2.98 1.73 24.95
N ILE A 586 -3.22 2.89 25.55
CA ILE A 586 -3.62 4.08 24.79
C ILE A 586 -2.47 4.61 23.93
N VAL A 587 -1.27 4.68 24.51
CA VAL A 587 -0.07 5.15 23.79
C VAL A 587 0.78 3.94 23.45
N PHE A 588 1.23 3.85 22.21
CA PHE A 588 2.22 2.87 21.77
C PHE A 588 3.50 3.57 21.33
N ASP A 589 4.62 2.89 21.56
CA ASP A 589 5.97 3.43 21.32
C ASP A 589 6.41 3.26 19.85
N PRO A 590 7.39 4.03 19.37
CA PRO A 590 8.09 3.78 18.10
C PRO A 590 8.63 2.36 18.00
N ASP A 591 8.71 1.83 16.79
CA ASP A 591 9.46 0.60 16.49
C ASP A 591 10.70 0.90 15.64
N GLU A 592 11.70 0.01 15.70
CA GLU A 592 13.00 0.21 15.08
C GLU A 592 13.49 -1.03 14.34
N ALA A 593 14.10 -0.84 13.19
CA ALA A 593 14.71 -1.90 12.41
C ALA A 593 16.18 -1.62 12.12
N THR A 594 17.01 -2.63 12.31
CA THR A 594 18.44 -2.62 11.98
C THR A 594 18.74 -3.60 10.86
N ASN A 595 19.29 -3.12 9.74
CA ASN A 595 19.64 -3.92 8.58
C ASN A 595 21.16 -4.13 8.46
N VAL A 596 21.54 -5.34 8.09
CA VAL A 596 22.89 -5.68 7.60
C VAL A 596 22.76 -6.30 6.22
N GLU A 597 23.39 -5.69 5.24
CA GLU A 597 23.31 -6.12 3.83
C GLU A 597 24.68 -6.19 3.19
N VAL A 598 24.92 -7.25 2.43
CA VAL A 598 26.09 -7.39 1.54
C VAL A 598 25.59 -7.63 0.13
N GLY A 599 26.08 -6.85 -0.83
CA GLY A 599 25.68 -7.01 -2.21
C GLY A 599 26.81 -6.77 -3.21
N ILE A 600 26.55 -7.21 -4.42
CA ILE A 600 27.38 -6.95 -5.59
C ILE A 600 26.49 -6.47 -6.72
N LYS A 601 26.88 -5.42 -7.39
CA LYS A 601 26.21 -4.89 -8.57
C LYS A 601 27.21 -4.48 -9.64
N GLY A 602 26.73 -4.39 -10.86
CA GLY A 602 27.59 -3.97 -11.97
C GLY A 602 27.00 -4.30 -13.33
N THR A 603 27.84 -4.19 -14.35
CA THR A 603 27.48 -4.45 -15.75
C THR A 603 28.35 -5.58 -16.31
N PHE A 604 27.72 -6.59 -16.86
CA PHE A 604 28.40 -7.70 -17.52
C PHE A 604 28.33 -7.57 -19.05
N GLY A 605 29.50 -7.59 -19.72
CA GLY A 605 29.57 -7.52 -21.18
C GLY A 605 29.06 -6.20 -21.78
N GLY A 606 28.83 -5.17 -21.00
CA GLY A 606 28.30 -3.89 -21.44
C GLY A 606 26.80 -3.92 -21.80
N THR A 607 26.13 -5.09 -21.66
CA THR A 607 24.73 -5.29 -22.09
C THR A 607 23.82 -5.86 -21.01
N THR A 608 24.34 -6.18 -19.85
CA THR A 608 23.57 -6.78 -18.75
C THR A 608 23.95 -6.14 -17.43
N ASN A 609 23.06 -5.36 -16.85
CA ASN A 609 23.16 -4.89 -15.46
C ASN A 609 22.68 -6.00 -14.52
N TYR A 610 23.38 -6.17 -13.40
CA TYR A 610 23.01 -7.12 -12.38
C TYR A 610 23.15 -6.52 -10.98
N THR A 611 22.26 -6.96 -10.07
CA THR A 611 22.35 -6.69 -8.63
C THR A 611 22.03 -7.97 -7.89
N LEU A 612 22.88 -8.37 -6.96
CA LEU A 612 22.66 -9.47 -6.02
C LEU A 612 22.89 -8.95 -4.61
N ALA A 613 21.91 -9.08 -3.74
CA ALA A 613 21.98 -8.68 -2.34
C ALA A 613 21.59 -9.84 -1.41
N VAL A 614 22.24 -9.90 -0.25
CA VAL A 614 21.86 -10.79 0.87
C VAL A 614 21.73 -9.88 2.09
N TYR A 615 20.60 -9.99 2.78
CA TYR A 615 20.28 -9.11 3.90
C TYR A 615 19.78 -9.86 5.13
N GLN A 616 19.90 -9.23 6.28
CA GLN A 616 19.20 -9.54 7.52
C GLN A 616 18.74 -8.24 8.15
N ILE A 617 17.46 -8.20 8.55
CA ILE A 617 16.85 -7.11 9.29
C ILE A 617 16.37 -7.67 10.63
N ASP A 618 16.81 -7.07 11.73
CA ASP A 618 16.30 -7.30 13.06
C ASP A 618 15.34 -6.14 13.40
N TRP A 619 14.08 -6.47 13.75
CA TRP A 619 13.01 -5.51 13.99
C TRP A 619 12.53 -5.62 15.42
N GLU A 620 12.66 -4.52 16.18
CA GLU A 620 12.42 -4.45 17.61
C GLU A 620 11.18 -3.60 17.92
N ASN A 621 10.49 -3.94 19.00
CA ASN A 621 9.34 -3.19 19.53
C ASN A 621 8.19 -3.05 18.54
N ILE A 622 7.92 -4.07 17.75
CA ILE A 622 7.03 -4.08 16.58
C ILE A 622 5.64 -3.59 16.94
N GLN A 623 5.08 -2.70 16.14
CA GLN A 623 3.68 -2.27 16.24
C GLN A 623 2.77 -3.31 15.60
N LEU A 624 2.04 -4.07 16.42
CA LEU A 624 1.15 -5.17 16.05
C LEU A 624 -0.31 -4.73 16.11
N ASP A 625 -1.07 -5.00 15.06
CA ASP A 625 -2.52 -4.84 15.06
C ASP A 625 -3.19 -5.87 15.99
N VAL A 626 -4.09 -5.40 16.82
CA VAL A 626 -4.81 -6.24 17.80
C VAL A 626 -6.28 -5.85 17.88
N PHE A 627 -7.09 -6.82 18.31
CA PHE A 627 -8.46 -6.56 18.75
C PHE A 627 -8.51 -6.62 20.29
N ALA A 628 -8.62 -5.45 20.93
CA ALA A 628 -8.51 -5.33 22.39
C ALA A 628 -9.87 -5.26 23.10
N GLY A 629 -9.86 -5.59 24.40
CA GLY A 629 -11.03 -5.52 25.26
C GLY A 629 -12.08 -6.60 25.02
N ALA A 630 -13.19 -6.53 25.77
CA ALA A 630 -14.27 -7.50 25.68
C ALA A 630 -15.09 -7.41 24.38
N LEU A 631 -15.02 -6.27 23.70
CA LEU A 631 -15.74 -6.00 22.46
C LEU A 631 -14.87 -6.10 21.19
N GLY A 632 -13.58 -6.44 21.34
CA GLY A 632 -12.68 -6.62 20.20
C GLY A 632 -12.46 -5.34 19.40
N ILE A 633 -12.21 -4.21 20.06
CA ILE A 633 -11.94 -2.92 19.41
C ILE A 633 -10.55 -2.99 18.77
N PRO A 634 -10.40 -2.63 17.48
CA PRO A 634 -9.11 -2.65 16.81
C PRO A 634 -8.17 -1.57 17.34
N GLY A 635 -6.89 -1.87 17.39
CA GLY A 635 -5.84 -0.95 17.81
C GLY A 635 -4.46 -1.55 17.69
N VAL A 636 -3.44 -0.88 18.23
CA VAL A 636 -2.02 -1.21 18.09
C VAL A 636 -1.39 -1.46 19.45
N VAL A 637 -0.55 -2.46 19.55
CA VAL A 637 0.31 -2.69 20.71
C VAL A 637 1.74 -2.96 20.26
N ASN A 638 2.73 -2.65 21.10
CA ASN A 638 4.09 -3.04 20.81
C ASN A 638 4.30 -4.52 21.15
N GLY A 639 4.75 -5.30 20.17
CA GLY A 639 5.30 -6.64 20.34
C GLY A 639 6.80 -6.59 20.65
N ASP A 640 7.44 -7.77 20.81
CA ASP A 640 8.87 -7.82 21.13
C ASP A 640 9.76 -7.68 19.88
N GLU A 641 10.01 -8.78 19.16
CA GLU A 641 11.01 -8.81 18.08
C GLU A 641 10.57 -9.69 16.91
N ALA A 642 10.90 -9.26 15.67
CA ALA A 642 10.87 -10.07 14.46
C ALA A 642 12.21 -10.00 13.72
N LYS A 643 12.36 -10.89 12.76
CA LYS A 643 13.53 -10.97 11.92
C LYS A 643 13.14 -11.26 10.49
N SER A 644 13.75 -10.55 9.55
CA SER A 644 13.65 -10.83 8.12
C SER A 644 15.02 -11.11 7.53
N ARG A 645 15.13 -12.16 6.73
CA ARG A 645 16.36 -12.53 6.02
C ARG A 645 16.04 -12.87 4.57
N GLY A 646 16.93 -12.51 3.67
CA GLY A 646 16.64 -12.83 2.28
C GLY A 646 17.79 -12.66 1.31
N VAL A 647 17.48 -13.04 0.07
CA VAL A 647 18.38 -12.92 -1.08
C VAL A 647 17.58 -12.33 -2.25
N GLU A 648 18.11 -11.29 -2.89
CA GLU A 648 17.48 -10.61 -4.02
C GLU A 648 18.44 -10.61 -5.21
N LEU A 649 17.95 -10.98 -6.40
CA LEU A 649 18.68 -10.92 -7.66
C LEU A 649 17.86 -10.18 -8.70
N GLU A 650 18.49 -9.19 -9.36
CA GLU A 650 17.94 -8.49 -10.51
C GLU A 650 18.92 -8.52 -11.69
N LEU A 651 18.38 -8.72 -12.88
CA LEU A 651 19.08 -8.73 -14.16
C LEU A 651 18.31 -7.88 -15.16
N ASN A 652 18.96 -6.87 -15.74
CA ASN A 652 18.41 -6.07 -16.83
C ASN A 652 19.33 -6.21 -18.04
N SER A 653 18.85 -6.80 -19.12
CA SER A 653 19.69 -7.22 -20.23
C SER A 653 19.17 -6.78 -21.59
N GLN A 654 19.98 -6.00 -22.32
CA GLN A 654 19.79 -5.72 -23.74
C GLN A 654 20.50 -6.81 -24.56
N LEU A 655 19.83 -7.93 -24.78
CA LEU A 655 20.42 -9.11 -25.46
C LEU A 655 20.74 -8.86 -26.94
N THR A 656 19.87 -8.09 -27.61
CA THR A 656 20.08 -7.67 -29.01
C THR A 656 19.61 -6.24 -29.17
N ASP A 657 19.87 -5.57 -30.32
CA ASP A 657 19.33 -4.21 -30.58
C ASP A 657 17.81 -4.12 -30.41
N ASN A 658 17.12 -5.23 -30.53
CA ASN A 658 15.67 -5.30 -30.56
C ASN A 658 15.06 -6.15 -29.42
N LEU A 659 15.89 -6.76 -28.55
CA LEU A 659 15.39 -7.65 -27.47
C LEU A 659 15.99 -7.25 -26.14
N ARG A 660 15.13 -6.81 -25.23
CA ARG A 660 15.41 -6.54 -23.82
C ARG A 660 14.69 -7.58 -22.94
N ILE A 661 15.37 -8.01 -21.89
CA ILE A 661 14.81 -8.88 -20.85
C ILE A 661 15.20 -8.32 -19.49
N ASP A 662 14.19 -8.04 -18.68
CA ASP A 662 14.36 -7.72 -17.26
C ASP A 662 13.84 -8.92 -16.44
N PHE A 663 14.62 -9.35 -15.46
CA PHE A 663 14.30 -10.47 -14.59
C PHE A 663 14.66 -10.14 -13.16
N GLY A 664 13.77 -10.45 -12.25
CA GLY A 664 13.98 -10.30 -10.82
C GLY A 664 13.46 -11.50 -10.04
N ILE A 665 14.14 -11.84 -8.93
CA ILE A 665 13.70 -12.84 -7.96
C ILE A 665 14.16 -12.47 -6.57
N GLY A 666 13.25 -12.58 -5.59
CA GLY A 666 13.49 -12.41 -4.17
C GLY A 666 13.09 -13.68 -3.39
N TYR A 667 13.91 -14.04 -2.41
CA TYR A 667 13.57 -14.96 -1.34
C TYR A 667 13.61 -14.21 -0.02
N THR A 668 12.54 -14.32 0.76
CA THR A 668 12.36 -13.66 2.06
C THR A 668 11.87 -14.67 3.08
N ASP A 669 12.55 -14.74 4.23
CA ASP A 669 12.18 -15.52 5.41
C ASP A 669 11.99 -14.51 6.56
N ALA A 670 10.72 -14.22 6.89
CA ALA A 670 10.35 -13.19 7.86
C ALA A 670 9.45 -13.78 8.94
N GLU A 671 9.91 -13.77 10.20
CA GLU A 671 9.29 -14.45 11.32
C GLU A 671 9.37 -13.63 12.63
N ILE A 672 8.41 -13.82 13.50
CA ILE A 672 8.46 -13.39 14.92
C ILE A 672 9.54 -14.21 15.63
N THR A 673 10.37 -13.59 16.46
CA THR A 673 11.45 -14.25 17.22
C THR A 673 11.23 -14.29 18.72
N LYS A 674 10.14 -13.67 19.20
CA LYS A 674 9.68 -13.75 20.59
C LYS A 674 8.16 -13.66 20.65
N ASP A 675 7.56 -14.44 21.59
CA ASP A 675 6.11 -14.41 21.82
C ASP A 675 5.64 -13.02 22.21
N ALA A 676 4.63 -12.47 21.49
CA ALA A 676 3.96 -11.23 21.84
C ALA A 676 2.66 -11.53 22.58
N TRP A 677 2.47 -10.91 23.75
CA TRP A 677 1.33 -11.18 24.66
C TRP A 677 0.50 -9.92 24.87
N LEU A 678 -0.82 -10.06 24.82
CA LEU A 678 -1.72 -9.00 25.28
C LEU A 678 -1.74 -9.01 26.82
N LEU A 679 -1.30 -7.95 27.46
CA LEU A 679 -0.98 -7.89 28.90
C LEU A 679 -2.14 -8.27 29.85
N ASN A 680 -3.38 -8.18 29.43
CA ASN A 680 -4.57 -8.54 30.23
C ASN A 680 -5.15 -9.93 29.93
N PHE A 681 -4.55 -10.67 29.00
CA PHE A 681 -4.96 -12.02 28.62
C PHE A 681 -3.72 -12.93 28.60
N THR A 682 -3.21 -13.25 29.79
CA THR A 682 -1.96 -14.02 29.97
C THR A 682 -1.97 -15.44 29.37
N ASP A 683 -3.10 -15.89 28.86
CA ASP A 683 -3.26 -17.22 28.26
C ASP A 683 -3.27 -17.18 26.71
N PHE A 684 -3.21 -15.98 26.07
CA PHE A 684 -3.23 -15.84 24.63
C PHE A 684 -2.04 -15.00 24.13
N ALA A 685 -1.13 -15.65 23.40
CA ALA A 685 -0.14 -14.93 22.61
C ALA A 685 -0.81 -14.36 21.36
N ILE A 686 -0.54 -13.09 21.01
CA ILE A 686 -0.97 -12.46 19.75
C ILE A 686 -0.17 -13.07 18.62
N ALA A 687 1.15 -13.21 18.81
CA ALA A 687 2.09 -13.84 17.91
C ALA A 687 3.07 -14.69 18.69
N ARG A 688 3.57 -15.75 18.11
CA ARG A 688 4.49 -16.71 18.73
C ARG A 688 5.85 -16.71 18.04
N ASP A 689 6.89 -17.08 18.77
CA ASP A 689 8.21 -17.38 18.23
C ASP A 689 8.10 -18.41 17.08
N GLY A 690 8.54 -18.03 15.88
CA GLY A 690 8.45 -18.80 14.65
C GLY A 690 7.19 -18.56 13.80
N ASP A 691 6.25 -17.69 14.23
CA ASP A 691 5.13 -17.31 13.36
C ASP A 691 5.65 -16.43 12.20
N PRO A 692 5.30 -16.75 10.93
CA PRO A 692 5.65 -15.89 9.80
C PRO A 692 4.92 -14.56 9.86
N LEU A 693 5.53 -13.51 9.33
CA LEU A 693 4.89 -12.19 9.24
C LEU A 693 3.74 -12.22 8.21
N PRO A 694 2.59 -11.59 8.52
CA PRO A 694 1.39 -11.67 7.69
C PRO A 694 1.57 -11.12 6.27
N GLY A 695 0.95 -11.77 5.26
CA GLY A 695 0.95 -11.33 3.88
C GLY A 695 2.28 -11.45 3.15
N VAL A 696 3.30 -12.05 3.76
CA VAL A 696 4.67 -12.17 3.22
C VAL A 696 4.87 -13.50 2.49
N PRO A 697 5.01 -13.50 1.15
CA PRO A 697 5.39 -14.70 0.42
C PRO A 697 6.89 -14.95 0.51
N ASP A 698 7.31 -16.22 0.68
CA ASP A 698 8.74 -16.59 0.73
C ASP A 698 9.46 -16.32 -0.59
N VAL A 699 8.78 -16.46 -1.72
CA VAL A 699 9.38 -16.29 -3.06
C VAL A 699 8.52 -15.38 -3.92
N GLN A 700 9.18 -14.39 -4.51
CA GLN A 700 8.61 -13.54 -5.56
C GLN A 700 9.53 -13.53 -6.76
N ALA A 701 8.96 -13.50 -7.97
CA ALA A 701 9.72 -13.36 -9.20
C ALA A 701 8.96 -12.51 -10.21
N SER A 702 9.69 -11.77 -11.03
CA SER A 702 9.17 -11.02 -12.16
C SER A 702 10.00 -11.25 -13.41
N ILE A 703 9.36 -11.15 -14.56
CA ILE A 703 10.03 -11.15 -15.87
C ILE A 703 9.31 -10.17 -16.78
N ASN A 704 10.10 -9.37 -17.50
CA ASN A 704 9.62 -8.53 -18.58
C ASN A 704 10.45 -8.78 -19.85
N VAL A 705 9.79 -8.94 -20.99
CA VAL A 705 10.42 -9.19 -22.28
C VAL A 705 9.87 -8.22 -23.31
N ASP A 706 10.75 -7.39 -23.85
CA ASP A 706 10.45 -6.41 -24.90
C ASP A 706 11.16 -6.79 -26.20
N TYR A 707 10.40 -6.78 -27.29
CA TYR A 707 10.94 -7.03 -28.63
C TYR A 707 10.45 -6.00 -29.65
N ASP A 708 11.39 -5.26 -30.22
CA ASP A 708 11.15 -4.26 -31.27
C ASP A 708 11.37 -4.81 -32.66
N LYS A 709 10.41 -4.64 -33.53
CA LYS A 709 10.50 -5.04 -34.92
C LYS A 709 10.28 -3.86 -35.85
N PRO A 710 11.32 -3.21 -36.38
CA PRO A 710 11.18 -2.19 -37.40
C PRO A 710 10.62 -2.82 -38.68
N LEU A 711 9.75 -2.07 -39.37
CA LEU A 711 9.10 -2.45 -40.62
C LEU A 711 9.64 -1.60 -41.77
N GLU A 712 9.59 -2.15 -43.03
CA GLU A 712 10.13 -1.50 -44.23
C GLU A 712 9.46 -0.16 -44.57
N ASN A 713 8.24 0.08 -44.10
CA ASN A 713 7.47 1.29 -44.34
C ASN A 713 7.76 2.44 -43.33
N GLY A 714 8.78 2.29 -42.48
CA GLY A 714 9.16 3.25 -41.46
C GLY A 714 8.30 3.20 -40.18
N SER A 715 7.39 2.20 -40.05
CA SER A 715 6.71 1.94 -38.79
C SER A 715 7.46 0.86 -38.00
N SER A 716 7.08 0.65 -36.74
CA SER A 716 7.59 -0.44 -35.88
C SER A 716 6.45 -1.21 -35.23
N LEU A 717 6.76 -2.44 -34.81
CA LEU A 717 5.96 -3.22 -33.90
C LEU A 717 6.79 -3.45 -32.63
N HIS A 718 6.24 -3.05 -31.51
CA HIS A 718 6.77 -3.37 -30.19
C HIS A 718 5.90 -4.48 -29.57
N PHE A 719 6.52 -5.55 -29.11
CA PHE A 719 5.89 -6.68 -28.42
C PHE A 719 6.38 -6.70 -26.99
N ASN A 720 5.47 -6.68 -26.05
CA ASN A 720 5.78 -6.85 -24.63
C ASN A 720 5.07 -8.08 -24.07
N VAL A 721 5.79 -8.83 -23.24
CA VAL A 721 5.22 -9.89 -22.40
C VAL A 721 5.84 -9.76 -21.02
N ASN A 722 5.01 -9.58 -20.00
CA ASN A 722 5.48 -9.55 -18.63
C ASN A 722 4.70 -10.52 -17.75
N GLY A 723 5.32 -10.95 -16.66
CA GLY A 723 4.70 -11.86 -15.72
C GLY A 723 5.32 -11.73 -14.34
N SER A 724 4.50 -11.99 -13.33
CA SER A 724 4.91 -12.05 -11.93
C SER A 724 4.43 -13.33 -11.27
N TYR A 725 5.17 -13.79 -10.27
CA TYR A 725 4.86 -14.94 -9.44
C TYR A 725 5.09 -14.60 -7.98
N ARG A 726 4.19 -15.02 -7.09
CA ARG A 726 4.38 -15.06 -5.64
C ARG A 726 4.06 -16.45 -5.11
N SER A 727 4.80 -16.90 -4.08
CA SER A 727 4.47 -18.13 -3.35
C SER A 727 3.27 -17.93 -2.43
N SER A 728 2.84 -19.00 -1.75
CA SER A 728 1.85 -18.89 -0.67
C SER A 728 2.33 -17.96 0.45
N ALA A 729 1.38 -17.41 1.21
CA ALA A 729 1.63 -16.57 2.35
C ALA A 729 0.58 -16.81 3.44
N GLU A 730 0.97 -16.62 4.71
CA GLU A 730 0.05 -16.66 5.84
C GLU A 730 -0.65 -15.30 5.99
N THR A 731 -1.94 -15.32 6.30
CA THR A 731 -2.73 -14.07 6.37
C THR A 731 -2.71 -13.41 7.75
N ASN A 732 -2.34 -14.16 8.80
CA ASN A 732 -2.42 -13.69 10.17
C ASN A 732 -1.44 -14.44 11.08
N PHE A 733 -1.11 -13.85 12.22
CA PHE A 733 -0.40 -14.53 13.30
C PHE A 733 -1.30 -15.60 13.95
N ASN A 734 -0.68 -16.62 14.51
CA ASN A 734 -1.22 -17.58 15.46
C ASN A 734 -2.46 -18.40 15.03
N ALA A 735 -2.22 -19.65 14.71
CA ALA A 735 -3.25 -20.65 14.38
C ALA A 735 -4.32 -20.89 15.48
N ASP A 736 -4.12 -20.45 16.73
CA ASP A 736 -5.05 -20.72 17.83
C ASP A 736 -6.32 -19.86 17.80
N PHE A 737 -6.31 -18.73 17.05
CA PHE A 737 -7.50 -17.87 16.90
C PHE A 737 -8.48 -18.36 15.82
N GLY A 738 -8.15 -19.41 15.06
CA GLY A 738 -9.01 -19.92 13.98
C GLY A 738 -9.07 -19.01 12.75
N ASN A 739 -8.31 -17.92 12.74
CA ASN A 739 -8.26 -16.92 11.68
C ASN A 739 -6.98 -17.02 10.82
N HIS A 740 -6.12 -17.98 11.15
CA HIS A 740 -4.92 -18.27 10.38
C HIS A 740 -5.28 -19.02 9.11
N VAL A 741 -4.97 -18.45 7.97
CA VAL A 741 -5.22 -19.03 6.66
C VAL A 741 -3.97 -18.84 5.80
N GLU A 742 -3.48 -19.94 5.21
CA GLU A 742 -2.47 -19.88 4.16
C GLU A 742 -3.19 -19.65 2.82
N VAL A 743 -2.90 -18.52 2.17
CA VAL A 743 -3.34 -18.25 0.79
C VAL A 743 -2.37 -18.86 -0.20
N ASP A 744 -2.89 -19.54 -1.23
CA ASP A 744 -2.10 -20.15 -2.28
C ASP A 744 -1.29 -19.10 -3.08
N GLY A 745 -0.11 -19.51 -3.55
CA GLY A 745 0.67 -18.70 -4.49
C GLY A 745 0.04 -18.66 -5.86
N PHE A 746 0.25 -17.59 -6.61
CA PHE A 746 -0.28 -17.40 -7.95
C PHE A 746 0.71 -16.72 -8.90
N ASP A 747 0.40 -16.77 -10.20
CA ASP A 747 1.12 -16.06 -11.24
C ASP A 747 0.15 -15.28 -12.14
N LYS A 748 0.52 -14.04 -12.51
CA LYS A 748 -0.22 -13.20 -13.46
C LYS A 748 0.65 -12.88 -14.65
N TRP A 749 0.08 -12.95 -15.85
CA TRP A 749 0.76 -12.70 -17.12
C TRP A 749 0.01 -11.67 -17.95
N ASN A 750 0.77 -10.74 -18.54
CA ASN A 750 0.25 -9.72 -19.45
C ASN A 750 0.98 -9.81 -20.79
N ALA A 751 0.32 -9.40 -21.86
CA ALA A 751 0.94 -9.26 -23.17
C ALA A 751 0.36 -8.09 -23.94
N SER A 752 1.19 -7.42 -24.74
CA SER A 752 0.74 -6.37 -25.64
C SER A 752 1.51 -6.34 -26.95
N VAL A 753 0.89 -5.75 -27.96
CA VAL A 753 1.54 -5.37 -29.21
C VAL A 753 1.18 -3.92 -29.53
N THR A 754 2.19 -3.10 -29.74
CA THR A 754 2.06 -1.69 -30.14
C THR A 754 2.57 -1.51 -31.57
N TRP A 755 1.71 -1.03 -32.45
CA TRP A 755 2.16 -0.52 -33.73
C TRP A 755 2.38 0.97 -33.63
N GLN A 756 3.56 1.43 -34.05
CA GLN A 756 3.94 2.84 -34.01
C GLN A 756 4.35 3.33 -35.39
N LYS A 757 3.89 4.50 -35.76
CA LYS A 757 4.34 5.21 -36.96
C LYS A 757 4.31 6.70 -36.72
N ASP A 758 5.46 7.35 -36.91
CA ASP A 758 5.63 8.78 -36.64
C ASP A 758 5.14 9.11 -35.22
N SER A 759 4.24 10.06 -35.08
CA SER A 759 3.64 10.50 -33.83
C SER A 759 2.44 9.67 -33.36
N PHE A 760 2.03 8.61 -34.08
CA PHE A 760 0.84 7.85 -33.75
C PHE A 760 1.16 6.40 -33.36
N SER A 761 0.56 5.93 -32.29
CA SER A 761 0.64 4.53 -31.91
C SER A 761 -0.71 3.91 -31.56
N ILE A 762 -0.82 2.60 -31.81
CA ILE A 762 -1.96 1.76 -31.40
C ILE A 762 -1.40 0.58 -30.63
N ARG A 763 -1.82 0.45 -29.39
CA ARG A 763 -1.51 -0.69 -28.53
C ARG A 763 -2.76 -1.57 -28.39
N ALA A 764 -2.62 -2.86 -28.65
CA ALA A 764 -3.59 -3.89 -28.26
C ALA A 764 -2.98 -4.70 -27.10
N PHE A 765 -3.75 -4.94 -26.04
CA PHE A 765 -3.23 -5.60 -24.85
C PHE A 765 -4.21 -6.63 -24.26
N VAL A 766 -3.64 -7.54 -23.50
CA VAL A 766 -4.35 -8.47 -22.61
C VAL A 766 -3.63 -8.45 -21.26
N ASN A 767 -4.30 -7.99 -20.23
CA ASN A 767 -3.83 -8.09 -18.85
C ASN A 767 -4.43 -9.34 -18.21
N ASN A 768 -3.71 -9.97 -17.28
CA ASN A 768 -4.13 -11.20 -16.59
C ASN A 768 -4.61 -12.29 -17.57
N ILE A 769 -3.74 -12.73 -18.48
CA ILE A 769 -4.07 -13.70 -19.55
C ILE A 769 -4.67 -15.01 -18.99
N THR A 770 -4.19 -15.43 -17.80
CA THR A 770 -4.62 -16.66 -17.12
C THR A 770 -5.98 -16.55 -16.46
N ASP A 771 -6.54 -15.34 -16.34
CA ASP A 771 -7.79 -15.04 -15.61
C ASP A 771 -7.73 -15.47 -14.14
N GLU A 772 -6.57 -15.20 -13.50
CA GLU A 772 -6.28 -15.58 -12.12
C GLU A 772 -6.82 -14.49 -11.16
N ALA A 773 -7.69 -14.84 -10.23
CA ALA A 773 -8.19 -13.91 -9.22
C ALA A 773 -7.05 -13.35 -8.35
N GLY A 774 -6.06 -14.19 -8.05
CA GLY A 774 -4.84 -13.76 -7.35
C GLY A 774 -5.13 -13.33 -5.91
N LEU A 775 -5.66 -14.26 -5.10
CA LEU A 775 -5.98 -14.02 -3.71
C LEU A 775 -4.77 -13.47 -2.94
N SER A 776 -4.82 -12.18 -2.56
CA SER A 776 -3.71 -11.47 -1.94
C SER A 776 -3.77 -11.48 -0.40
N GLY A 777 -4.96 -11.60 0.17
CA GLY A 777 -5.21 -11.66 1.60
C GLY A 777 -6.62 -12.16 1.89
N VAL A 778 -6.89 -12.47 3.16
CA VAL A 778 -8.19 -12.94 3.65
C VAL A 778 -8.54 -12.18 4.91
N GLN A 779 -9.74 -11.64 4.96
CA GLN A 779 -10.34 -11.15 6.19
C GLN A 779 -11.28 -12.23 6.73
N ASN A 780 -10.91 -12.81 7.87
CA ASN A 780 -11.70 -13.84 8.52
C ASN A 780 -12.59 -13.25 9.62
N GLY A 781 -13.90 -13.25 9.40
CA GLY A 781 -14.84 -13.12 10.49
C GLY A 781 -15.09 -14.45 11.20
N ARG A 782 -15.61 -14.44 12.41
CA ARG A 782 -15.95 -15.66 13.18
C ARG A 782 -17.20 -16.38 12.66
N ALA A 783 -18.07 -15.72 11.91
CA ALA A 783 -19.29 -16.32 11.36
C ALA A 783 -19.05 -16.87 9.95
N ALA A 784 -19.73 -17.95 9.60
CA ALA A 784 -19.54 -18.70 8.34
C ALA A 784 -19.77 -17.90 7.04
N TYR A 785 -20.27 -16.66 7.12
CA TYR A 785 -20.54 -15.78 5.97
C TYR A 785 -19.58 -14.59 5.90
N SER A 786 -18.61 -14.50 6.79
CA SER A 786 -17.76 -13.33 7.00
C SER A 786 -16.35 -13.46 6.47
N HIS A 787 -16.08 -14.55 5.78
CA HIS A 787 -14.78 -14.75 5.18
C HIS A 787 -14.79 -14.14 3.78
N ILE A 788 -13.96 -13.11 3.59
CA ILE A 788 -13.76 -12.48 2.30
C ILE A 788 -12.29 -12.60 1.90
N GLY A 789 -12.07 -12.76 0.62
CA GLY A 789 -10.73 -12.75 0.03
C GLY A 789 -10.54 -11.48 -0.79
N PHE A 790 -9.39 -10.85 -0.66
CA PHE A 790 -8.98 -9.72 -1.48
C PHE A 790 -8.38 -10.24 -2.77
N ILE A 791 -8.96 -9.86 -3.90
CA ILE A 791 -8.58 -10.33 -5.24
C ILE A 791 -8.30 -9.14 -6.16
N GLY A 792 -7.45 -9.34 -7.16
CA GLY A 792 -7.21 -8.33 -8.19
C GLY A 792 -8.16 -8.48 -9.37
N ARG A 793 -8.08 -7.55 -10.33
CA ARG A 793 -8.93 -7.53 -11.55
C ARG A 793 -8.78 -8.79 -12.41
N PRO A 794 -9.87 -9.26 -13.07
CA PRO A 794 -9.84 -10.41 -13.98
C PRO A 794 -9.13 -10.09 -15.29
N ARG A 795 -9.12 -11.06 -16.22
CA ARG A 795 -8.56 -10.84 -17.56
C ARG A 795 -9.25 -9.68 -18.25
N THR A 796 -8.44 -8.67 -18.65
CA THR A 796 -8.89 -7.47 -19.33
C THR A 796 -8.24 -7.39 -20.72
N VAL A 797 -9.04 -7.15 -21.76
CA VAL A 797 -8.60 -7.04 -23.15
C VAL A 797 -8.95 -5.66 -23.69
N GLY A 798 -7.97 -4.96 -24.26
CA GLY A 798 -8.22 -3.58 -24.70
C GLY A 798 -7.36 -3.09 -25.85
N ILE A 799 -7.69 -1.88 -26.28
CA ILE A 799 -6.96 -1.10 -27.27
C ILE A 799 -6.77 0.32 -26.73
N ARG A 800 -5.53 0.85 -26.83
CA ARG A 800 -5.17 2.22 -26.49
C ARG A 800 -4.58 2.91 -27.73
N LEU A 801 -5.00 4.12 -28.01
CA LEU A 801 -4.49 5.00 -29.05
C LEU A 801 -3.66 6.09 -28.38
N ASN A 802 -2.50 6.40 -28.93
CA ASN A 802 -1.69 7.52 -28.48
C ASN A 802 -1.24 8.37 -29.68
N TYR A 803 -1.27 9.68 -29.49
CA TYR A 803 -0.76 10.64 -30.45
C TYR A 803 0.17 11.63 -29.74
N GLU A 804 1.40 11.73 -30.25
CA GLU A 804 2.43 12.64 -29.75
C GLU A 804 2.66 13.78 -30.73
N PHE A 805 2.66 14.98 -30.20
CA PHE A 805 3.02 16.20 -30.92
C PHE A 805 4.33 16.74 -30.32
N ASN A 806 5.35 16.83 -31.16
CA ASN A 806 6.67 17.40 -30.80
C ASN A 806 7.01 18.46 -31.83
N GLU A 807 7.36 19.68 -31.39
CA GLU A 807 7.74 20.81 -32.25
C GLU A 807 9.26 21.04 -32.22
#